data_305238674d30c9c58e7b94c4edc03c6b
#
_entry.id   305238674d30c9c58e7b94c4edc03c6b
#
_cell.length_a   1.000
_cell.length_b   1.000
_cell.length_c   1.000
_cell.angle_alpha   90.00
_cell.angle_beta   90.00
_cell.angle_gamma   90.00
#
_symmetry.space_group_name_H-M   'P 1'
#
loop_
_entity.id
_entity.type
_entity.pdbx_description
1 polymer ?
#
loop_
_entity_poly.entity_id
_entity_poly.type
_entity_poly.pdbx_seq_one_letter_code
_entity_poly.pdbx_strand_id
1 'polypeptide(L)'
;MQFATALPWWMLLLAAAGIGLVAWASYAGAAVTLGGRRRAALVGLRAFTLVLLAICLLRPVRVVPPAGEADAVVPVLLDASRSMGLADADGRPRLDAARQVLQEIQPALQQRFRTEVWTFGDRLARLEAGSVSATQRQSDLSGALRALRERYRERRVAGVLVFSDGGATGTEEAATVVEDGGVPVYAIGVGTPVVDVDLEVVDVSAGEVALAESSVDLTVAAVRRGSAEPFDIRVLENGKPIDVRRVAPAADGSPVRAVFTVSPPRDTAAVYTAEIPTAAGEKVGENNRRSVLVEPPGRRRRILMIEGAPGFEHAFVKRALMTDSGIELDSVVRKGRDARGDATYFVQADGARAPRLATGFPQERAALYEYDAVILANLEGDALPRGQLQMLADFVDARGGGLLVFGARSFAQQGYAGTPLDDVLPLQLTGRGSGVLRASAADGPRLAVRLTAGGLAHPVMRLDGAPDSMEERWAALPALAGVTSLGGLRPGAEALALVSGPDGLRPLVAVQRYGQGRSMLFAGEASWRWRMQMPSTDRSYEMFWRQAGRWIAAGAPPRVSSTIVPAAGGRTTIAVDVRSDDFTPVGDADVPLRITYPDGRVDDASARIVDARTGRYAAVFTFEAPGIYRVAASARRGRDPLGADERWLLVGGSDAEMADPRLNEDVLKRVAAASGGGYLSARDAARLPALLAATAPAPASQTLEELWHTPWIFGLVVLLLGAEWVLRRRWGLR
;
A
#
# COMPACT_ATOMS: atom_id res chain seq x y z
N MET A 1 -27.97 48.42 -24.63
CA MET A 1 -29.23 47.68 -24.59
C MET A 1 -29.61 47.34 -26.02
N GLN A 2 -29.93 46.13 -26.30
CA GLN A 2 -30.40 45.63 -27.60
C GLN A 2 -31.73 44.92 -27.37
N PHE A 3 -32.55 44.81 -28.40
CA PHE A 3 -33.76 43.99 -28.32
C PHE A 3 -33.50 42.62 -28.94
N ALA A 4 -33.88 41.54 -28.24
CA ALA A 4 -33.71 40.19 -28.74
C ALA A 4 -34.56 39.91 -29.99
N THR A 5 -35.71 40.56 -30.11
CA THR A 5 -36.59 40.57 -31.29
C THR A 5 -36.45 41.89 -32.01
N ALA A 6 -35.59 41.96 -33.01
CA ALA A 6 -35.47 43.15 -33.87
C ALA A 6 -36.64 43.17 -34.86
N LEU A 7 -37.63 44.03 -34.60
CA LEU A 7 -38.72 44.28 -35.55
C LEU A 7 -38.33 45.41 -36.53
N PRO A 8 -38.70 45.32 -37.82
CA PRO A 8 -38.51 46.39 -38.75
C PRO A 8 -39.28 47.65 -38.30
N TRP A 9 -38.77 48.88 -38.58
CA TRP A 9 -39.29 50.11 -38.08
C TRP A 9 -40.76 50.33 -38.45
N TRP A 10 -41.23 49.85 -39.62
CA TRP A 10 -42.63 49.97 -40.04
C TRP A 10 -43.57 49.10 -39.18
N MET A 11 -43.15 47.98 -38.66
CA MET A 11 -43.92 47.13 -37.72
C MET A 11 -44.06 47.83 -36.36
N LEU A 12 -43.03 48.57 -35.91
CA LEU A 12 -43.10 49.35 -34.70
C LEU A 12 -44.11 50.50 -34.86
N LEU A 13 -44.21 51.13 -36.07
CA LEU A 13 -45.23 52.13 -36.36
C LEU A 13 -46.63 51.52 -36.38
N LEU A 14 -46.81 50.34 -36.98
CA LEU A 14 -48.10 49.66 -36.97
C LEU A 14 -48.53 49.28 -35.53
N ALA A 15 -47.55 48.77 -34.71
CA ALA A 15 -47.79 48.42 -33.31
C ALA A 15 -48.23 49.73 -32.51
N ALA A 16 -47.49 50.80 -32.70
CA ALA A 16 -47.87 52.13 -32.05
C ALA A 16 -49.23 52.63 -32.48
N ALA A 17 -49.56 52.55 -33.78
CA ALA A 17 -50.90 52.91 -34.28
C ALA A 17 -52.00 51.98 -33.72
N GLY A 18 -51.72 50.64 -33.66
CA GLY A 18 -52.62 49.68 -33.07
C GLY A 18 -52.87 49.91 -31.58
N ILE A 19 -51.82 50.22 -30.82
CA ILE A 19 -51.92 50.57 -29.39
C ILE A 19 -52.75 51.81 -29.19
N GLY A 20 -52.50 52.83 -29.99
CA GLY A 20 -53.28 54.05 -29.95
C GLY A 20 -54.74 53.80 -30.26
N LEU A 21 -55.06 53.06 -31.31
CA LEU A 21 -56.40 52.65 -31.71
C LEU A 21 -57.12 51.85 -30.62
N VAL A 22 -56.48 50.85 -30.05
CA VAL A 22 -57.05 50.00 -28.97
C VAL A 22 -57.28 50.83 -27.73
N ALA A 23 -56.34 51.67 -27.31
CA ALA A 23 -56.49 52.54 -26.16
C ALA A 23 -57.64 53.55 -26.36
N TRP A 24 -57.79 54.16 -27.53
CA TRP A 24 -58.87 55.03 -27.86
C TRP A 24 -60.24 54.36 -27.96
N ALA A 25 -60.31 53.23 -28.68
CA ALA A 25 -61.51 52.41 -28.87
C ALA A 25 -62.06 51.89 -27.53
N SER A 26 -61.18 51.49 -26.58
CA SER A 26 -61.59 51.05 -25.25
C SER A 26 -62.43 51.99 -24.47
N TYR A 27 -62.42 53.30 -24.82
CA TYR A 27 -63.16 54.36 -24.15
C TYR A 27 -64.01 55.20 -25.09
N ALA A 28 -64.09 54.89 -26.39
CA ALA A 28 -64.87 55.63 -27.38
C ALA A 28 -66.39 55.41 -27.21
N GLY A 29 -66.86 54.23 -26.81
CA GLY A 29 -68.24 53.80 -26.62
C GLY A 29 -68.68 53.71 -25.17
N ALA A 30 -68.04 54.40 -24.22
CA ALA A 30 -68.40 54.35 -22.81
C ALA A 30 -69.80 54.85 -22.54
N ALA A 31 -70.64 54.08 -21.86
CA ALA A 31 -72.05 54.38 -21.55
C ALA A 31 -72.19 55.58 -20.59
N VAL A 32 -71.14 56.08 -19.98
CA VAL A 32 -71.10 57.23 -19.10
C VAL A 32 -70.31 58.33 -19.77
N THR A 33 -70.90 59.57 -19.87
CA THR A 33 -70.23 60.78 -20.46
C THR A 33 -69.07 61.22 -19.56
N LEU A 34 -67.86 60.83 -19.89
CA LEU A 34 -66.63 61.22 -19.21
C LEU A 34 -66.24 62.64 -19.70
N GLY A 35 -65.90 63.52 -18.77
CA GLY A 35 -65.27 64.80 -19.15
C GLY A 35 -63.93 64.56 -19.86
N GLY A 36 -63.61 65.44 -20.88
CA GLY A 36 -62.47 65.27 -21.78
C GLY A 36 -61.14 64.94 -21.08
N ARG A 37 -60.84 65.61 -19.94
CA ARG A 37 -59.61 65.37 -19.17
C ARG A 37 -59.53 63.94 -18.53
N ARG A 38 -60.66 63.41 -18.03
CA ARG A 38 -60.72 62.05 -17.41
C ARG A 38 -60.59 60.96 -18.45
N ARG A 39 -61.22 61.18 -19.60
CA ARG A 39 -61.07 60.24 -20.75
C ARG A 39 -59.65 60.20 -21.27
N ALA A 40 -59.00 61.37 -21.42
CA ALA A 40 -57.61 61.48 -21.84
C ALA A 40 -56.65 60.78 -20.85
N ALA A 41 -56.89 60.84 -19.52
CA ALA A 41 -56.12 60.19 -18.50
C ALA A 41 -56.22 58.63 -18.59
N LEU A 42 -57.41 58.03 -18.80
CA LEU A 42 -57.63 56.62 -18.96
C LEU A 42 -57.03 56.09 -20.27
N VAL A 43 -57.23 56.84 -21.38
CA VAL A 43 -56.58 56.42 -22.66
C VAL A 43 -55.09 56.52 -22.57
N GLY A 44 -54.52 57.55 -21.92
CA GLY A 44 -53.08 57.63 -21.70
C GLY A 44 -52.52 56.56 -20.83
N LEU A 45 -53.22 56.21 -19.73
CA LEU A 45 -52.78 55.13 -18.84
C LEU A 45 -52.80 53.74 -19.54
N ARG A 46 -53.89 53.49 -20.31
CA ARG A 46 -54.00 52.24 -21.13
C ARG A 46 -52.92 52.15 -22.20
N ALA A 47 -52.74 53.28 -22.93
CA ALA A 47 -51.68 53.35 -23.95
C ALA A 47 -50.30 53.09 -23.34
N PHE A 48 -50.02 53.70 -22.18
CA PHE A 48 -48.74 53.47 -21.48
C PHE A 48 -48.55 52.07 -21.04
N THR A 49 -49.61 51.44 -20.50
CA THR A 49 -49.53 49.97 -20.12
C THR A 49 -49.30 49.13 -21.35
N LEU A 50 -49.96 49.34 -22.45
CA LEU A 50 -49.78 48.60 -23.69
C LEU A 50 -48.39 48.83 -24.32
N VAL A 51 -47.83 49.99 -24.26
CA VAL A 51 -46.48 50.36 -24.70
C VAL A 51 -45.47 49.59 -23.82
N LEU A 52 -45.67 49.61 -22.50
CA LEU A 52 -44.79 48.85 -21.58
C LEU A 52 -44.83 47.36 -21.88
N LEU A 53 -45.96 46.73 -22.09
CA LEU A 53 -46.13 45.37 -22.51
C LEU A 53 -45.47 45.09 -23.88
N ALA A 54 -45.61 46.02 -24.84
CA ALA A 54 -44.91 45.88 -26.13
C ALA A 54 -43.40 45.95 -26.01
N ILE A 55 -42.87 46.79 -25.11
CA ILE A 55 -41.42 46.82 -24.79
C ILE A 55 -40.99 45.51 -24.16
N CYS A 56 -41.79 44.92 -23.25
CA CYS A 56 -41.49 43.60 -22.66
C CYS A 56 -41.50 42.51 -23.73
N LEU A 57 -42.44 42.52 -24.69
CA LEU A 57 -42.50 41.57 -25.81
C LEU A 57 -41.31 41.71 -26.76
N LEU A 58 -40.69 42.88 -26.88
CA LEU A 58 -39.46 43.07 -27.65
C LEU A 58 -38.22 42.54 -26.94
N ARG A 59 -38.38 42.02 -25.71
CA ARG A 59 -37.33 41.38 -24.91
C ARG A 59 -36.05 42.20 -24.87
N PRO A 60 -36.02 43.33 -24.11
CA PRO A 60 -34.80 44.11 -23.94
C PRO A 60 -33.74 43.24 -23.24
N VAL A 61 -32.58 43.12 -23.85
CA VAL A 61 -31.44 42.37 -23.34
C VAL A 61 -30.25 43.32 -23.13
N ARG A 62 -29.52 43.03 -22.08
CA ARG A 62 -28.22 43.66 -21.82
C ARG A 62 -27.15 42.69 -22.30
N VAL A 63 -26.34 43.09 -23.25
CA VAL A 63 -25.16 42.38 -23.66
C VAL A 63 -24.12 42.55 -22.55
N VAL A 64 -23.84 41.48 -21.83
CA VAL A 64 -22.71 41.47 -20.92
C VAL A 64 -21.50 41.05 -21.78
N PRO A 65 -20.46 41.88 -21.88
CA PRO A 65 -19.27 41.51 -22.62
C PRO A 65 -18.71 40.18 -22.03
N PRO A 66 -18.18 39.28 -22.86
CA PRO A 66 -17.56 38.07 -22.37
C PRO A 66 -16.47 38.47 -21.38
N ALA A 67 -16.37 37.71 -20.28
CA ALA A 67 -15.25 37.83 -19.37
C ALA A 67 -13.98 37.74 -20.22
N GLY A 68 -13.16 38.78 -20.20
CA GLY A 68 -11.97 38.88 -21.02
C GLY A 68 -11.00 37.72 -20.72
N GLU A 69 -10.00 37.52 -21.58
CA GLU A 69 -8.87 36.59 -21.30
C GLU A 69 -8.25 36.87 -19.91
N ALA A 70 -8.34 38.14 -19.45
CA ALA A 70 -7.86 38.58 -18.14
C ALA A 70 -8.56 37.89 -16.93
N ASP A 71 -9.72 37.27 -17.12
CA ASP A 71 -10.43 36.55 -16.04
C ASP A 71 -10.04 35.06 -15.93
N ALA A 72 -9.30 34.53 -16.89
CA ALA A 72 -8.78 33.19 -16.77
C ALA A 72 -7.59 33.14 -15.80
N VAL A 73 -7.63 32.18 -14.88
CA VAL A 73 -6.58 31.99 -13.87
C VAL A 73 -5.53 31.01 -14.38
N VAL A 74 -4.26 31.29 -14.10
CA VAL A 74 -3.14 30.39 -14.27
C VAL A 74 -2.52 30.13 -12.90
N PRO A 75 -2.89 28.99 -12.26
CA PRO A 75 -2.20 28.55 -11.05
C PRO A 75 -0.76 28.14 -11.39
N VAL A 76 0.18 28.61 -10.58
CA VAL A 76 1.60 28.29 -10.67
C VAL A 76 1.97 27.49 -9.44
N LEU A 77 2.45 26.26 -9.62
CA LEU A 77 2.94 25.38 -8.59
C LEU A 77 4.47 25.43 -8.55
N LEU A 78 5.04 25.81 -7.42
CA LEU A 78 6.46 25.74 -7.12
C LEU A 78 6.70 24.58 -6.17
N ASP A 79 7.52 23.63 -6.58
CA ASP A 79 7.99 22.56 -5.72
C ASP A 79 8.88 23.14 -4.61
N ALA A 80 8.53 22.85 -3.36
CA ALA A 80 9.25 23.30 -2.17
C ALA A 80 9.86 22.12 -1.40
N SER A 81 9.97 20.95 -2.06
CA SER A 81 10.64 19.77 -1.52
C SER A 81 12.13 20.01 -1.33
N ARG A 82 12.76 19.17 -0.52
CA ARG A 82 14.20 19.33 -0.18
C ARG A 82 15.12 19.17 -1.38
N SER A 83 14.75 18.36 -2.36
CA SER A 83 15.48 18.18 -3.60
C SER A 83 15.62 19.49 -4.40
N MET A 84 14.67 20.42 -4.27
CA MET A 84 14.73 21.74 -4.87
C MET A 84 15.77 22.67 -4.21
N GLY A 85 16.35 22.27 -3.10
CA GLY A 85 17.48 22.94 -2.46
C GLY A 85 18.85 22.66 -3.10
N LEU A 86 18.92 21.66 -3.98
CA LEU A 86 20.17 21.28 -4.66
C LEU A 86 20.67 22.39 -5.60
N ALA A 87 21.97 22.68 -5.53
CA ALA A 87 22.60 23.75 -6.32
C ALA A 87 23.19 23.22 -7.64
N ASP A 88 22.36 22.56 -8.45
CA ASP A 88 22.74 21.99 -9.74
C ASP A 88 22.13 22.71 -10.97
N ALA A 89 21.29 23.72 -10.73
CA ALA A 89 20.74 24.57 -11.76
C ALA A 89 21.68 25.79 -12.01
N ASP A 90 22.70 25.60 -12.86
CA ASP A 90 23.75 26.60 -13.14
C ASP A 90 24.46 27.12 -11.85
N GLY A 91 24.70 26.21 -10.87
CA GLY A 91 25.35 26.52 -9.60
C GLY A 91 24.44 27.21 -8.56
N ARG A 92 23.13 27.31 -8.80
CA ARG A 92 22.13 27.88 -7.89
C ARG A 92 21.16 26.80 -7.40
N PRO A 93 20.54 26.99 -6.23
CA PRO A 93 19.45 26.14 -5.80
C PRO A 93 18.34 26.08 -6.85
N ARG A 94 17.78 24.90 -7.11
CA ARG A 94 16.70 24.68 -8.10
C ARG A 94 15.49 25.57 -7.84
N LEU A 95 15.12 25.74 -6.57
CA LEU A 95 13.99 26.60 -6.20
C LEU A 95 14.24 28.07 -6.58
N ASP A 96 15.47 28.55 -6.41
CA ASP A 96 15.83 29.93 -6.80
C ASP A 96 15.84 30.09 -8.32
N ALA A 97 16.33 29.08 -9.05
CA ALA A 97 16.25 29.05 -10.50
C ALA A 97 14.78 29.04 -11.00
N ALA A 98 13.92 28.22 -10.39
CA ALA A 98 12.50 28.21 -10.69
C ALA A 98 11.82 29.56 -10.46
N ARG A 99 12.16 30.24 -9.36
CA ARG A 99 11.65 31.58 -9.03
C ARG A 99 12.14 32.64 -10.03
N GLN A 100 13.39 32.58 -10.42
CA GLN A 100 13.93 33.48 -11.42
C GLN A 100 13.20 33.32 -12.76
N VAL A 101 13.03 32.11 -13.25
CA VAL A 101 12.27 31.81 -14.47
C VAL A 101 10.83 32.33 -14.35
N LEU A 102 10.18 32.09 -13.22
CA LEU A 102 8.84 32.62 -12.98
C LEU A 102 8.80 34.15 -13.02
N GLN A 103 9.75 34.83 -12.40
CA GLN A 103 9.85 36.31 -12.43
C GLN A 103 10.03 36.84 -13.85
N GLU A 104 10.78 36.16 -14.70
CA GLU A 104 11.01 36.53 -16.09
C GLU A 104 9.72 36.41 -16.95
N ILE A 105 8.93 35.36 -16.76
CA ILE A 105 7.70 35.13 -17.55
C ILE A 105 6.44 35.79 -16.97
N GLN A 106 6.45 36.13 -15.67
CA GLN A 106 5.28 36.64 -14.96
C GLN A 106 4.68 37.93 -15.56
N PRO A 107 5.46 38.92 -16.02
CA PRO A 107 4.90 40.11 -16.64
C PRO A 107 4.09 39.81 -17.92
N ALA A 108 4.59 38.89 -18.75
CA ALA A 108 3.92 38.46 -19.96
C ALA A 108 2.64 37.65 -19.68
N LEU A 109 2.65 36.83 -18.64
CA LEU A 109 1.49 36.07 -18.17
C LEU A 109 0.40 37.04 -17.62
N GLN A 110 0.79 38.01 -16.80
CA GLN A 110 -0.14 38.97 -16.15
C GLN A 110 -0.82 39.89 -17.13
N GLN A 111 -0.26 40.09 -18.33
CA GLN A 111 -0.92 40.86 -19.39
C GLN A 111 -2.22 40.21 -19.89
N ARG A 112 -2.34 38.88 -19.78
CA ARG A 112 -3.45 38.11 -20.34
C ARG A 112 -4.21 37.28 -19.31
N PHE A 113 -3.56 36.86 -18.21
CA PHE A 113 -4.10 35.92 -17.24
C PHE A 113 -3.91 36.45 -15.81
N ARG A 114 -4.77 36.01 -14.92
CA ARG A 114 -4.56 36.19 -13.49
C ARG A 114 -3.68 35.05 -12.94
N THR A 115 -2.47 35.32 -12.50
CA THR A 115 -1.56 34.33 -11.93
C THR A 115 -1.75 34.23 -10.43
N GLU A 116 -1.85 33.00 -9.91
CA GLU A 116 -1.87 32.70 -8.47
C GLU A 116 -0.77 31.67 -8.18
N VAL A 117 0.18 32.02 -7.31
CA VAL A 117 1.35 31.19 -7.02
C VAL A 117 1.11 30.36 -5.77
N TRP A 118 1.43 29.08 -5.87
CA TRP A 118 1.29 28.09 -4.82
C TRP A 118 2.61 27.35 -4.65
N THR A 119 2.88 26.87 -3.45
CA THR A 119 3.95 25.93 -3.16
C THR A 119 3.36 24.56 -2.85
N PHE A 120 4.03 23.52 -3.24
CA PHE A 120 3.66 22.15 -2.90
C PHE A 120 4.86 21.35 -2.41
N GLY A 121 4.57 20.28 -1.72
CA GLY A 121 5.48 19.34 -1.11
C GLY A 121 4.65 18.43 -0.21
N ASP A 122 4.77 18.51 1.12
CA ASP A 122 3.88 17.80 2.06
C ASP A 122 2.42 18.27 1.96
N ARG A 123 2.20 19.51 1.56
CA ARG A 123 0.87 20.14 1.41
C ARG A 123 0.91 21.29 0.41
N LEU A 124 -0.25 21.56 -0.16
CA LEU A 124 -0.43 22.74 -1.00
C LEU A 124 -0.62 23.99 -0.12
N ALA A 125 0.19 25.02 -0.32
CA ALA A 125 0.09 26.30 0.37
C ALA A 125 0.16 27.46 -0.61
N ARG A 126 -0.64 28.53 -0.38
CA ARG A 126 -0.55 29.75 -1.18
C ARG A 126 0.72 30.50 -0.84
N LEU A 127 1.45 30.92 -1.85
CA LEU A 127 2.62 31.75 -1.65
C LEU A 127 2.15 33.19 -1.32
N GLU A 128 2.29 33.57 -0.05
CA GLU A 128 2.15 34.96 0.37
C GLU A 128 3.52 35.66 0.19
N ALA A 129 3.54 37.00 0.23
CA ALA A 129 4.76 37.78 0.03
C ALA A 129 5.82 37.40 1.09
N GLY A 130 6.70 36.49 0.77
CA GLY A 130 7.76 35.98 1.65
C GLY A 130 8.72 35.03 0.92
N SER A 131 9.82 34.66 1.56
CA SER A 131 10.77 33.69 1.03
C SER A 131 10.25 32.27 1.20
N VAL A 132 10.15 31.50 0.11
CA VAL A 132 9.96 30.04 0.15
C VAL A 132 11.32 29.39 0.37
N SER A 133 11.36 28.38 1.22
CA SER A 133 12.54 27.53 1.43
C SER A 133 12.21 26.09 1.01
N ALA A 134 13.19 25.41 0.41
CA ALA A 134 13.11 24.01 0.03
C ALA A 134 13.29 23.12 1.27
N THR A 135 12.24 22.98 2.10
CA THR A 135 12.32 22.28 3.39
C THR A 135 11.29 21.17 3.55
N GLN A 136 10.39 21.02 2.59
CA GLN A 136 9.35 19.99 2.67
C GLN A 136 9.93 18.60 2.40
N ARG A 137 9.45 17.60 3.15
CA ARG A 137 10.02 16.25 3.15
C ARG A 137 9.50 15.34 2.04
N GLN A 138 8.46 15.78 1.35
CA GLN A 138 7.82 15.04 0.27
C GLN A 138 7.56 15.99 -0.90
N SER A 139 7.43 15.42 -2.10
CA SER A 139 6.92 16.08 -3.30
C SER A 139 5.65 15.34 -3.75
N ASP A 140 4.49 15.74 -3.17
CA ASP A 140 3.18 15.17 -3.54
C ASP A 140 2.52 16.02 -4.64
N LEU A 141 3.02 15.87 -5.86
CA LEU A 141 2.46 16.55 -7.04
C LEU A 141 1.04 16.09 -7.33
N SER A 142 0.72 14.82 -7.10
CA SER A 142 -0.61 14.24 -7.31
C SER A 142 -1.64 14.88 -6.39
N GLY A 143 -1.34 14.96 -5.10
CA GLY A 143 -2.19 15.62 -4.11
C GLY A 143 -2.36 17.12 -4.37
N ALA A 144 -1.28 17.80 -4.81
CA ALA A 144 -1.33 19.22 -5.16
C ALA A 144 -2.24 19.50 -6.36
N LEU A 145 -2.14 18.70 -7.42
CA LEU A 145 -3.00 18.84 -8.62
C LEU A 145 -4.46 18.55 -8.31
N ARG A 146 -4.74 17.54 -7.47
CA ARG A 146 -6.11 17.26 -7.01
C ARG A 146 -6.69 18.39 -6.17
N ALA A 147 -5.92 18.93 -5.24
CA ALA A 147 -6.34 20.05 -4.40
C ALA A 147 -6.59 21.34 -5.23
N LEU A 148 -5.76 21.60 -6.25
CA LEU A 148 -5.99 22.68 -7.20
C LEU A 148 -7.26 22.47 -8.01
N ARG A 149 -7.50 21.28 -8.55
CA ARG A 149 -8.70 20.95 -9.31
C ARG A 149 -9.97 21.24 -8.52
N GLU A 150 -10.02 20.83 -7.26
CA GLU A 150 -11.17 21.10 -6.39
C GLU A 150 -11.33 22.61 -6.12
N ARG A 151 -10.24 23.31 -5.86
CA ARG A 151 -10.25 24.74 -5.56
C ARG A 151 -10.72 25.63 -6.73
N TYR A 152 -10.36 25.22 -7.96
CA TYR A 152 -10.68 25.99 -9.16
C TYR A 152 -11.84 25.40 -9.98
N ARG A 153 -12.63 24.49 -9.40
CA ARG A 153 -13.72 23.77 -10.07
C ARG A 153 -14.72 24.68 -10.77
N GLU A 154 -14.99 25.85 -10.20
CA GLU A 154 -15.95 26.84 -10.73
C GLU A 154 -15.28 28.02 -11.44
N ARG A 155 -13.97 27.98 -11.59
CA ARG A 155 -13.20 29.04 -12.22
C ARG A 155 -12.65 28.60 -13.57
N ARG A 156 -12.48 29.57 -14.47
CA ARG A 156 -11.81 29.31 -15.75
C ARG A 156 -10.31 29.24 -15.51
N VAL A 157 -9.73 28.08 -15.75
CA VAL A 157 -8.28 27.83 -15.69
C VAL A 157 -7.76 27.69 -17.11
N ALA A 158 -6.79 28.53 -17.50
CA ALA A 158 -6.18 28.48 -18.83
C ALA A 158 -5.13 27.36 -18.94
N GLY A 159 -4.52 26.99 -17.84
CA GLY A 159 -3.54 25.92 -17.69
C GLY A 159 -2.89 26.02 -16.31
N VAL A 160 -2.22 24.95 -15.88
CA VAL A 160 -1.45 24.91 -14.63
C VAL A 160 0.02 24.88 -14.98
N LEU A 161 0.84 25.74 -14.37
CA LEU A 161 2.30 25.71 -14.48
C LEU A 161 2.90 24.97 -13.29
N VAL A 162 3.76 24.01 -13.54
CA VAL A 162 4.44 23.22 -12.51
C VAL A 162 5.94 23.37 -12.67
N PHE A 163 6.62 23.92 -11.68
CA PHE A 163 8.08 23.96 -11.58
C PHE A 163 8.53 22.89 -10.58
N SER A 164 9.19 21.85 -11.05
CA SER A 164 9.66 20.74 -10.23
C SER A 164 10.85 20.04 -10.90
N ASP A 165 11.57 19.25 -10.13
CA ASP A 165 12.56 18.30 -10.64
C ASP A 165 11.93 16.93 -11.00
N GLY A 166 10.61 16.77 -10.80
CA GLY A 166 9.90 15.54 -11.10
C GLY A 166 10.14 14.41 -10.08
N GLY A 167 10.79 14.71 -8.96
CA GLY A 167 10.84 13.79 -7.81
C GLY A 167 9.44 13.61 -7.25
N ALA A 168 8.84 12.42 -7.43
CA ALA A 168 7.50 12.11 -6.93
C ALA A 168 7.60 11.13 -5.77
N THR A 169 7.28 11.60 -4.56
CA THR A 169 7.23 10.77 -3.35
C THR A 169 5.79 10.46 -2.91
N GLY A 170 4.80 10.91 -3.71
CA GLY A 170 3.38 10.61 -3.49
C GLY A 170 3.05 9.14 -3.76
N THR A 171 1.97 8.67 -3.13
CA THR A 171 1.50 7.26 -3.26
C THR A 171 0.78 6.96 -4.56
N GLU A 172 0.41 7.99 -5.34
CA GLU A 172 -0.36 7.88 -6.57
C GLU A 172 0.40 8.56 -7.71
N GLU A 173 0.34 7.98 -8.89
CA GLU A 173 1.00 8.55 -10.06
C GLU A 173 0.28 9.84 -10.51
N ALA A 174 1.02 10.96 -10.59
CA ALA A 174 0.43 12.26 -10.90
C ALA A 174 -0.21 12.32 -12.30
N ALA A 175 0.23 11.47 -13.23
CA ALA A 175 -0.36 11.37 -14.56
C ALA A 175 -1.82 10.91 -14.52
N THR A 176 -2.16 9.93 -13.68
CA THR A 176 -3.55 9.42 -13.56
C THR A 176 -4.51 10.46 -13.00
N VAL A 177 -4.03 11.37 -12.15
CA VAL A 177 -4.86 12.44 -11.57
C VAL A 177 -5.27 13.47 -12.62
N VAL A 178 -4.49 13.68 -13.67
CA VAL A 178 -4.75 14.72 -14.69
C VAL A 178 -5.48 14.18 -15.92
N GLU A 179 -5.48 12.87 -16.19
CA GLU A 179 -6.17 12.26 -17.33
C GLU A 179 -7.66 12.66 -17.41
N ASP A 180 -8.35 12.70 -16.28
CA ASP A 180 -9.77 13.08 -16.20
C ASP A 180 -10.01 14.61 -16.07
N GLY A 181 -8.96 15.43 -16.09
CA GLY A 181 -9.01 16.80 -15.60
C GLY A 181 -9.41 17.89 -16.59
N GLY A 182 -9.17 17.71 -17.87
CA GLY A 182 -9.48 18.70 -18.92
C GLY A 182 -8.75 20.04 -18.82
N VAL A 183 -7.79 20.22 -17.90
CA VAL A 183 -6.97 21.43 -17.75
C VAL A 183 -5.52 21.07 -18.10
N PRO A 184 -4.90 21.71 -19.11
CA PRO A 184 -3.54 21.42 -19.51
C PRO A 184 -2.54 21.81 -18.42
N VAL A 185 -1.60 20.90 -18.14
CA VAL A 185 -0.48 21.11 -17.22
C VAL A 185 0.79 21.32 -18.03
N TYR A 186 1.43 22.44 -17.83
CA TYR A 186 2.75 22.75 -18.41
C TYR A 186 3.79 22.54 -17.33
N ALA A 187 4.59 21.49 -17.50
CA ALA A 187 5.64 21.12 -16.57
C ALA A 187 6.97 21.76 -16.99
N ILE A 188 7.60 22.47 -16.08
CA ILE A 188 8.90 23.09 -16.26
C ILE A 188 9.93 22.33 -15.40
N GLY A 189 10.80 21.59 -16.08
CA GLY A 189 11.86 20.84 -15.41
C GLY A 189 12.99 21.76 -14.92
N VAL A 190 13.34 21.60 -13.64
CA VAL A 190 14.42 22.38 -12.99
C VAL A 190 15.42 21.43 -12.37
N GLY A 191 16.69 21.57 -12.72
CA GLY A 191 17.78 20.69 -12.30
C GLY A 191 18.50 20.06 -13.49
N THR A 192 19.42 19.11 -13.21
CA THR A 192 20.17 18.37 -14.23
C THR A 192 19.75 16.91 -14.29
N PRO A 193 19.51 16.35 -15.49
CA PRO A 193 19.15 14.92 -15.62
C PRO A 193 20.36 13.98 -15.45
N VAL A 194 21.57 14.51 -15.50
CA VAL A 194 22.82 13.74 -15.41
C VAL A 194 23.66 14.29 -14.25
N VAL A 195 24.13 13.40 -13.39
CA VAL A 195 25.07 13.69 -12.31
C VAL A 195 26.43 13.12 -12.68
N ASP A 196 27.49 13.94 -12.64
CA ASP A 196 28.82 13.54 -13.06
C ASP A 196 29.43 12.44 -12.18
N VAL A 197 29.32 12.58 -10.85
CA VAL A 197 29.74 11.59 -9.85
C VAL A 197 28.64 11.47 -8.82
N ASP A 198 28.17 10.24 -8.61
CA ASP A 198 27.09 9.93 -7.67
C ASP A 198 27.29 8.53 -7.08
N LEU A 199 27.24 8.42 -5.77
CA LEU A 199 27.19 7.20 -5.01
C LEU A 199 25.82 7.07 -4.36
N GLU A 200 25.17 5.96 -4.51
CA GLU A 200 23.80 5.77 -4.03
C GLU A 200 23.65 4.40 -3.37
N VAL A 201 23.04 4.37 -2.19
CA VAL A 201 22.47 3.16 -1.61
C VAL A 201 21.05 3.00 -2.11
N VAL A 202 20.88 2.17 -3.14
CA VAL A 202 19.58 1.98 -3.82
C VAL A 202 18.58 1.26 -2.93
N ASP A 203 19.05 0.21 -2.22
CA ASP A 203 18.20 -0.56 -1.33
C ASP A 203 18.99 -1.19 -0.18
N VAL A 204 18.34 -1.32 0.96
CA VAL A 204 18.80 -2.12 2.10
C VAL A 204 17.62 -2.95 2.57
N SER A 205 17.74 -4.26 2.41
CA SER A 205 16.72 -5.22 2.87
C SER A 205 17.31 -6.18 3.88
N ALA A 206 16.53 -6.46 4.91
CA ALA A 206 16.85 -7.48 5.89
C ALA A 206 16.13 -8.77 5.50
N GLY A 207 16.86 -9.88 5.42
CA GLY A 207 16.28 -11.21 5.31
C GLY A 207 15.40 -11.51 6.54
N GLU A 208 14.52 -12.51 6.42
CA GLU A 208 13.84 -13.03 7.61
C GLU A 208 14.88 -13.45 8.64
N VAL A 209 14.61 -13.19 9.93
CA VAL A 209 15.52 -13.56 11.02
C VAL A 209 15.91 -15.02 10.87
N ALA A 210 17.11 -15.25 10.40
CA ALA A 210 17.63 -16.59 10.21
C ALA A 210 17.83 -17.26 11.57
N LEU A 211 17.85 -18.56 11.52
CA LEU A 211 17.87 -19.49 12.62
C LEU A 211 18.82 -19.18 13.79
N ALA A 212 18.34 -19.49 14.95
CA ALA A 212 18.99 -19.97 16.17
C ALA A 212 20.07 -19.12 16.84
N GLU A 213 20.93 -18.47 16.16
CA GLU A 213 21.95 -17.59 16.74
C GLU A 213 21.73 -16.12 16.41
N SER A 214 20.51 -15.78 16.00
CA SER A 214 20.08 -14.39 15.80
C SER A 214 20.83 -13.64 14.70
N SER A 215 21.35 -14.33 13.66
CA SER A 215 21.92 -13.65 12.52
C SER A 215 20.87 -13.36 11.44
N VAL A 216 20.95 -12.19 10.85
CA VAL A 216 20.13 -11.74 9.73
C VAL A 216 21.05 -11.31 8.61
N ASP A 217 20.76 -11.74 7.41
CA ASP A 217 21.46 -11.27 6.23
C ASP A 217 20.86 -9.94 5.76
N LEU A 218 21.68 -8.90 5.78
CA LEU A 218 21.35 -7.60 5.20
C LEU A 218 21.88 -7.58 3.77
N THR A 219 20.98 -7.45 2.81
CA THR A 219 21.34 -7.27 1.41
C THR A 219 21.35 -5.78 1.10
N VAL A 220 22.50 -5.25 0.73
CA VAL A 220 22.68 -3.86 0.33
C VAL A 220 22.89 -3.81 -1.17
N ALA A 221 22.04 -3.07 -1.87
CA ALA A 221 22.20 -2.74 -3.28
C ALA A 221 22.74 -1.31 -3.40
N ALA A 222 23.86 -1.13 -4.07
CA ALA A 222 24.50 0.17 -4.20
C ALA A 222 25.01 0.39 -5.63
N VAL A 223 25.06 1.65 -6.05
CA VAL A 223 25.53 2.03 -7.37
C VAL A 223 26.55 3.17 -7.25
N ARG A 224 27.54 3.17 -8.14
CA ARG A 224 28.44 4.30 -8.37
C ARG A 224 28.36 4.70 -9.83
N ARG A 225 28.05 5.98 -10.08
CA ARG A 225 28.00 6.57 -11.42
C ARG A 225 29.18 7.49 -11.63
N GLY A 226 29.62 7.66 -12.87
CA GLY A 226 30.67 8.59 -13.27
C GLY A 226 32.09 8.15 -12.94
N SER A 227 32.31 6.99 -12.30
CA SER A 227 33.64 6.46 -12.02
C SER A 227 33.63 4.94 -11.89
N ALA A 228 34.71 4.28 -12.35
CA ALA A 228 34.91 2.83 -12.21
C ALA A 228 35.70 2.43 -10.95
N GLU A 229 36.03 3.38 -10.09
CA GLU A 229 36.81 3.08 -8.88
C GLU A 229 35.96 2.28 -7.87
N PRO A 230 36.57 1.29 -7.19
CA PRO A 230 35.92 0.60 -6.09
C PRO A 230 35.56 1.56 -4.94
N PHE A 231 34.47 1.24 -4.23
CA PHE A 231 33.99 2.01 -3.10
C PHE A 231 33.67 1.12 -1.89
N ASP A 232 33.64 1.70 -0.72
CA ASP A 232 33.40 1.00 0.54
C ASP A 232 31.94 1.16 0.96
N ILE A 233 31.25 0.04 1.20
CA ILE A 233 29.94 0.01 1.83
C ILE A 233 30.15 -0.29 3.31
N ARG A 234 29.72 0.60 4.19
CA ARG A 234 29.76 0.46 5.63
C ARG A 234 28.37 0.08 6.15
N VAL A 235 28.31 -0.84 7.08
CA VAL A 235 27.06 -1.14 7.82
C VAL A 235 27.22 -0.68 9.26
N LEU A 236 26.24 0.09 9.72
CA LEU A 236 26.15 0.60 11.07
C LEU A 236 24.96 -0.02 11.79
N GLU A 237 25.12 -0.39 13.06
CA GLU A 237 24.05 -0.76 13.97
C GLU A 237 23.78 0.38 14.94
N ASN A 238 22.56 0.93 14.93
CA ASN A 238 22.19 2.08 15.77
C ASN A 238 23.24 3.23 15.72
N GLY A 239 23.79 3.50 14.52
CA GLY A 239 24.79 4.52 14.28
C GLY A 239 26.25 4.11 14.58
N LYS A 240 26.53 2.89 15.05
CA LYS A 240 27.89 2.39 15.28
C LYS A 240 28.31 1.49 14.12
N PRO A 241 29.49 1.72 13.48
CA PRO A 241 29.96 0.86 12.41
C PRO A 241 30.29 -0.55 12.92
N ILE A 242 29.81 -1.57 12.20
CA ILE A 242 29.99 -2.97 12.55
C ILE A 242 30.71 -3.77 11.47
N ASP A 243 30.55 -3.42 10.20
CA ASP A 243 31.21 -4.10 9.09
C ASP A 243 31.47 -3.15 7.91
N VAL A 244 32.48 -3.47 7.08
CA VAL A 244 32.84 -2.68 5.89
C VAL A 244 33.21 -3.66 4.76
N ARG A 245 32.65 -3.46 3.57
CA ARG A 245 33.02 -4.22 2.37
C ARG A 245 33.37 -3.29 1.22
N ARG A 246 34.49 -3.58 0.58
CA ARG A 246 34.92 -2.90 -0.64
C ARG A 246 34.34 -3.63 -1.85
N VAL A 247 33.64 -2.89 -2.71
CA VAL A 247 32.98 -3.41 -3.91
C VAL A 247 33.42 -2.63 -5.14
N ALA A 248 33.49 -3.31 -6.29
CA ALA A 248 33.71 -2.65 -7.58
C ALA A 248 32.35 -2.32 -8.22
N PRO A 249 32.18 -1.16 -8.85
CA PRO A 249 30.97 -0.84 -9.57
C PRO A 249 30.78 -1.78 -10.75
N ALA A 250 29.52 -2.06 -11.10
CA ALA A 250 29.20 -2.83 -12.30
C ALA A 250 29.50 -2.01 -13.55
N ALA A 251 30.06 -2.66 -14.58
CA ALA A 251 30.46 -1.99 -15.82
C ALA A 251 29.28 -1.39 -16.61
N ASP A 252 28.09 -1.92 -16.45
CA ASP A 252 26.84 -1.47 -17.06
C ASP A 252 26.09 -0.44 -16.23
N GLY A 253 26.65 -0.02 -15.08
CA GLY A 253 26.01 0.93 -14.16
C GLY A 253 24.85 0.34 -13.36
N SER A 254 24.66 -0.99 -13.38
CA SER A 254 23.65 -1.65 -12.56
C SER A 254 24.06 -1.67 -11.07
N PRO A 255 23.11 -1.77 -10.13
CA PRO A 255 23.41 -1.85 -8.72
C PRO A 255 24.19 -3.13 -8.37
N VAL A 256 25.30 -2.97 -7.66
CA VAL A 256 26.05 -4.10 -7.07
C VAL A 256 25.43 -4.49 -5.75
N ARG A 257 25.40 -5.78 -5.44
CA ARG A 257 24.83 -6.34 -4.21
C ARG A 257 25.95 -6.80 -3.28
N ALA A 258 25.88 -6.40 -2.02
CA ALA A 258 26.72 -6.90 -0.93
C ALA A 258 25.83 -7.46 0.19
N VAL A 259 26.19 -8.62 0.73
CA VAL A 259 25.44 -9.25 1.82
C VAL A 259 26.26 -9.17 3.09
N PHE A 260 25.69 -8.65 4.16
CA PHE A 260 26.30 -8.52 5.48
C PHE A 260 25.50 -9.37 6.48
N THR A 261 26.17 -10.23 7.23
CA THR A 261 25.51 -11.03 8.27
C THR A 261 25.61 -10.29 9.60
N VAL A 262 24.48 -9.92 10.18
CA VAL A 262 24.41 -9.17 11.44
C VAL A 262 23.68 -9.97 12.53
N SER A 263 23.93 -9.68 13.80
CA SER A 263 23.29 -10.33 14.95
C SER A 263 22.48 -9.32 15.74
N PRO A 264 21.18 -9.12 15.41
CA PRO A 264 20.34 -8.12 16.07
C PRO A 264 20.12 -8.46 17.56
N PRO A 265 19.87 -7.44 18.39
CA PRO A 265 19.49 -7.62 19.79
C PRO A 265 18.24 -8.48 19.95
N ARG A 266 18.14 -9.26 21.05
CA ARG A 266 17.00 -10.16 21.25
C ARG A 266 15.72 -9.48 21.71
N ASP A 267 15.84 -8.37 22.42
CA ASP A 267 14.72 -7.76 23.15
C ASP A 267 14.33 -6.38 22.61
N THR A 268 15.11 -5.83 21.68
CA THR A 268 14.88 -4.49 21.12
C THR A 268 15.09 -4.49 19.61
N ALA A 269 14.34 -3.65 18.93
CA ALA A 269 14.58 -3.43 17.50
C ALA A 269 15.92 -2.71 17.29
N ALA A 270 16.60 -3.04 16.21
CA ALA A 270 17.84 -2.39 15.80
C ALA A 270 17.69 -1.76 14.43
N VAL A 271 18.29 -0.59 14.24
CA VAL A 271 18.39 0.06 12.94
C VAL A 271 19.75 -0.24 12.33
N TYR A 272 19.72 -0.89 11.18
CA TYR A 272 20.91 -1.09 10.37
C TYR A 272 20.94 -0.06 9.25
N THR A 273 22.04 0.66 9.16
CA THR A 273 22.24 1.69 8.14
C THR A 273 23.40 1.27 7.25
N ALA A 274 23.13 1.12 5.96
CA ALA A 274 24.18 1.07 4.97
C ALA A 274 24.59 2.51 4.59
N GLU A 275 25.88 2.77 4.57
CA GLU A 275 26.45 4.08 4.26
C GLU A 275 27.65 3.93 3.32
N ILE A 276 27.73 4.82 2.33
CA ILE A 276 28.87 4.95 1.44
C ILE A 276 29.48 6.32 1.71
N PRO A 277 30.80 6.41 2.00
CA PRO A 277 31.46 7.71 2.17
C PRO A 277 31.34 8.57 0.91
N THR A 278 31.04 9.85 1.09
CA THR A 278 30.92 10.82 0.00
C THR A 278 32.22 10.91 -0.82
N ALA A 279 32.12 10.83 -2.13
CA ALA A 279 33.23 10.92 -3.04
C ALA A 279 33.60 12.39 -3.35
N ALA A 280 34.83 12.61 -3.78
CA ALA A 280 35.24 13.93 -4.25
C ALA A 280 34.44 14.32 -5.51
N GLY A 281 33.80 15.49 -5.47
CA GLY A 281 32.96 15.98 -6.58
C GLY A 281 31.50 15.53 -6.55
N GLU A 282 31.12 14.71 -5.60
CA GLU A 282 29.73 14.32 -5.36
C GLU A 282 28.95 15.51 -4.79
N LYS A 283 27.79 15.78 -5.40
CA LYS A 283 26.94 16.92 -5.02
C LYS A 283 25.86 16.55 -4.01
N VAL A 284 25.50 15.27 -3.93
CA VAL A 284 24.42 14.76 -3.08
C VAL A 284 24.98 13.60 -2.27
N GLY A 285 25.11 13.76 -0.97
CA GLY A 285 25.57 12.72 -0.06
C GLY A 285 24.44 12.09 0.76
N GLU A 286 23.23 12.61 0.64
CA GLU A 286 22.06 12.15 1.39
C GLU A 286 21.56 10.80 0.91
N ASN A 287 21.69 10.47 -0.38
CA ASN A 287 21.35 9.17 -0.98
C ASN A 287 22.42 8.09 -0.73
N ASN A 288 23.58 8.47 -0.17
CA ASN A 288 24.66 7.55 0.20
C ASN A 288 24.33 6.70 1.43
N ARG A 289 23.19 6.92 2.06
CA ARG A 289 22.79 6.18 3.25
C ARG A 289 21.32 5.76 3.21
N ARG A 290 21.06 4.52 3.63
CA ARG A 290 19.71 4.01 3.79
C ARG A 290 19.65 3.08 4.98
N SER A 291 18.54 3.12 5.71
CA SER A 291 18.37 2.35 6.93
C SER A 291 17.21 1.36 6.81
N VAL A 292 17.37 0.23 7.45
CA VAL A 292 16.33 -0.79 7.64
C VAL A 292 16.17 -1.10 9.11
N LEU A 293 14.93 -1.28 9.55
CA LEU A 293 14.61 -1.72 10.90
C LEU A 293 14.55 -3.24 10.92
N VAL A 294 15.27 -3.85 11.86
CA VAL A 294 15.16 -5.26 12.18
C VAL A 294 14.46 -5.38 13.51
N GLU A 295 13.26 -5.97 13.47
CA GLU A 295 12.48 -6.22 14.70
C GLU A 295 13.10 -7.36 15.50
N PRO A 296 12.97 -7.37 16.83
CA PRO A 296 13.39 -8.51 17.63
C PRO A 296 12.59 -9.75 17.22
N PRO A 297 13.16 -10.97 17.39
CA PRO A 297 12.41 -12.17 17.15
C PRO A 297 11.17 -12.17 18.04
N GLY A 298 9.99 -12.17 17.44
CA GLY A 298 8.72 -12.10 18.18
C GLY A 298 8.54 -13.23 19.22
N ARG A 299 7.32 -13.48 19.65
CA ARG A 299 7.02 -14.57 20.60
C ARG A 299 7.55 -15.91 20.10
N ARG A 300 7.92 -16.78 21.03
CA ARG A 300 8.24 -18.18 20.70
C ARG A 300 7.06 -18.84 20.00
N ARG A 301 7.35 -19.62 18.96
CA ARG A 301 6.35 -20.37 18.22
C ARG A 301 6.09 -21.70 18.92
N ARG A 302 4.83 -21.99 19.24
CA ARG A 302 4.45 -23.24 19.89
C ARG A 302 4.17 -24.31 18.86
N ILE A 303 4.86 -25.45 19.00
CA ILE A 303 4.70 -26.60 18.13
C ILE A 303 4.27 -27.79 18.96
N LEU A 304 3.21 -28.48 18.52
CA LEU A 304 2.79 -29.76 19.08
C LEU A 304 3.31 -30.88 18.19
N MET A 305 4.15 -31.78 18.73
CA MET A 305 4.66 -32.94 18.02
C MET A 305 4.04 -34.21 18.58
N ILE A 306 3.36 -34.98 17.72
CA ILE A 306 2.67 -36.23 18.09
C ILE A 306 3.29 -37.39 17.35
N GLU A 307 3.72 -38.41 18.08
CA GLU A 307 4.29 -39.62 17.53
C GLU A 307 3.41 -40.84 17.77
N GLY A 308 3.12 -41.60 16.71
CA GLY A 308 2.31 -42.81 16.77
C GLY A 308 3.02 -44.02 17.37
N ALA A 309 4.37 -44.11 17.29
CA ALA A 309 5.16 -45.13 17.90
C ALA A 309 6.58 -44.65 18.17
N PRO A 310 7.18 -44.99 19.33
CA PRO A 310 8.53 -44.58 19.68
C PRO A 310 9.54 -44.92 18.57
N GLY A 311 10.34 -43.95 18.15
CA GLY A 311 11.32 -44.12 17.08
C GLY A 311 12.50 -43.17 17.18
N PHE A 312 13.58 -43.50 16.49
CA PHE A 312 14.79 -42.67 16.44
C PHE A 312 14.50 -41.35 15.73
N GLU A 313 13.71 -41.35 14.65
CA GLU A 313 13.37 -40.15 13.85
C GLU A 313 12.80 -39.04 14.73
N HIS A 314 11.76 -39.37 15.49
CA HIS A 314 11.14 -38.43 16.42
C HIS A 314 12.15 -37.89 17.45
N ALA A 315 12.96 -38.77 18.06
CA ALA A 315 13.88 -38.34 19.11
C ALA A 315 14.94 -37.35 18.58
N PHE A 316 15.41 -37.57 17.36
CA PHE A 316 16.38 -36.68 16.72
C PHE A 316 15.75 -35.37 16.23
N VAL A 317 14.57 -35.42 15.59
CA VAL A 317 13.83 -34.23 15.18
C VAL A 317 13.46 -33.39 16.39
N LYS A 318 12.91 -33.99 17.43
CA LYS A 318 12.61 -33.33 18.69
C LYS A 318 13.82 -32.60 19.26
N ARG A 319 14.98 -33.30 19.33
CA ARG A 319 16.21 -32.68 19.84
C ARG A 319 16.64 -31.51 18.98
N ALA A 320 16.56 -31.63 17.65
CA ALA A 320 16.88 -30.53 16.74
C ALA A 320 15.97 -29.30 16.98
N LEU A 321 14.65 -29.49 17.10
CA LEU A 321 13.70 -28.41 17.38
C LEU A 321 13.90 -27.79 18.77
N MET A 322 14.20 -28.59 19.79
CA MET A 322 14.40 -28.06 21.16
C MET A 322 15.68 -27.23 21.31
N THR A 323 16.66 -27.34 20.41
CA THR A 323 17.81 -26.44 20.40
C THR A 323 17.50 -25.05 19.85
N ASP A 324 16.33 -24.86 19.27
CA ASP A 324 15.90 -23.58 18.72
C ASP A 324 15.24 -22.71 19.79
N SER A 325 15.85 -21.57 20.13
CA SER A 325 15.34 -20.63 21.15
C SER A 325 14.00 -19.97 20.76
N GLY A 326 13.65 -19.95 19.48
CA GLY A 326 12.40 -19.42 18.96
C GLY A 326 11.23 -20.42 18.97
N ILE A 327 11.49 -21.68 19.33
CA ILE A 327 10.49 -22.75 19.36
C ILE A 327 10.20 -23.20 20.79
N GLU A 328 8.93 -23.30 21.14
CA GLU A 328 8.42 -23.97 22.32
C GLU A 328 7.73 -25.26 21.87
N LEU A 329 8.31 -26.40 22.22
CA LEU A 329 7.89 -27.72 21.72
C LEU A 329 7.22 -28.53 22.82
N ASP A 330 5.95 -28.87 22.60
CA ASP A 330 5.25 -29.90 23.36
C ASP A 330 5.26 -31.21 22.57
N SER A 331 5.54 -32.33 23.22
CA SER A 331 5.68 -33.62 22.60
C SER A 331 4.82 -34.70 23.26
N VAL A 332 4.11 -35.45 22.43
CA VAL A 332 3.23 -36.56 22.84
C VAL A 332 3.68 -37.79 22.07
N VAL A 333 3.99 -38.88 22.81
CA VAL A 333 4.42 -40.16 22.24
C VAL A 333 3.45 -41.24 22.71
N ARG A 334 2.84 -41.95 21.77
CA ARG A 334 1.98 -43.11 22.08
C ARG A 334 2.86 -44.29 22.50
N LYS A 335 2.70 -44.76 23.74
CA LYS A 335 3.50 -45.87 24.29
C LYS A 335 2.94 -47.25 23.97
N GLY A 336 1.62 -47.39 23.93
CA GLY A 336 0.95 -48.66 23.74
C GLY A 336 -0.49 -48.60 24.21
N ARG A 337 -1.02 -49.71 24.68
CA ARG A 337 -2.34 -49.83 25.25
C ARG A 337 -2.25 -50.32 26.70
N ASP A 338 -3.12 -49.84 27.55
CA ASP A 338 -3.26 -50.32 28.92
C ASP A 338 -4.04 -51.65 28.99
N ALA A 339 -4.26 -52.17 30.21
CA ALA A 339 -4.98 -53.41 30.45
C ALA A 339 -6.49 -53.30 30.00
N ARG A 340 -7.04 -52.13 29.79
CA ARG A 340 -8.40 -51.89 29.30
C ARG A 340 -8.47 -51.75 27.78
N GLY A 341 -7.29 -51.72 27.12
CA GLY A 341 -7.16 -51.54 25.69
C GLY A 341 -7.04 -50.08 25.27
N ASP A 342 -7.05 -49.12 26.21
CA ASP A 342 -6.93 -47.71 25.94
C ASP A 342 -5.49 -47.31 25.62
N ALA A 343 -5.32 -46.40 24.65
CA ALA A 343 -3.99 -45.92 24.28
C ALA A 343 -3.37 -45.07 25.42
N THR A 344 -2.09 -45.35 25.68
CA THR A 344 -1.32 -44.62 26.71
C THR A 344 -0.27 -43.72 26.07
N TYR A 345 -0.06 -42.57 26.66
CA TYR A 345 0.81 -41.55 26.09
C TYR A 345 1.88 -41.09 27.09
N PHE A 346 3.01 -40.70 26.57
CA PHE A 346 4.03 -39.99 27.30
C PHE A 346 4.01 -38.53 26.81
N VAL A 347 3.68 -37.62 27.74
CA VAL A 347 3.52 -36.18 27.43
C VAL A 347 4.69 -35.44 28.04
N GLN A 348 5.32 -34.60 27.24
CA GLN A 348 6.29 -33.61 27.65
C GLN A 348 5.80 -32.26 27.17
N ALA A 349 5.19 -31.50 28.04
CA ALA A 349 4.64 -30.18 27.79
C ALA A 349 4.78 -29.32 29.05
N ASP A 350 4.59 -28.02 28.91
CA ASP A 350 4.49 -27.12 30.06
C ASP A 350 3.31 -27.52 30.98
N GLY A 351 3.51 -27.34 32.29
CA GLY A 351 2.61 -27.84 33.33
C GLY A 351 1.13 -27.51 33.12
N ALA A 352 0.82 -26.35 32.59
CA ALA A 352 -0.56 -25.93 32.30
C ALA A 352 -1.19 -26.65 31.10
N ARG A 353 -0.37 -27.10 30.12
CA ARG A 353 -0.82 -27.75 28.88
C ARG A 353 -0.79 -29.28 28.95
N ALA A 354 0.08 -29.85 29.77
CA ALA A 354 0.25 -31.32 29.90
C ALA A 354 -1.06 -32.08 30.18
N PRO A 355 -1.98 -31.63 31.06
CA PRO A 355 -3.25 -32.33 31.30
C PRO A 355 -4.16 -32.38 30.05
N ARG A 356 -4.14 -31.37 29.19
CA ARG A 356 -4.94 -31.30 27.96
C ARG A 356 -4.42 -32.24 26.85
N LEU A 357 -3.21 -32.75 27.00
CA LEU A 357 -2.57 -33.68 26.08
C LEU A 357 -2.57 -35.13 26.62
N ALA A 358 -3.12 -35.40 27.80
CA ALA A 358 -3.11 -36.70 28.45
C ALA A 358 -3.77 -37.81 27.61
N THR A 359 -4.74 -37.44 26.75
CA THR A 359 -5.41 -38.36 25.82
C THR A 359 -4.71 -38.47 24.44
N GLY A 360 -3.52 -37.90 24.31
CA GLY A 360 -2.72 -37.97 23.09
C GLY A 360 -2.93 -36.83 22.07
N PHE A 361 -4.09 -36.17 22.10
CA PHE A 361 -4.43 -35.05 21.21
C PHE A 361 -5.37 -34.08 21.94
N PRO A 362 -5.29 -32.77 21.71
CA PRO A 362 -6.22 -31.80 22.25
C PRO A 362 -7.68 -32.15 21.92
N GLN A 363 -8.56 -32.18 22.91
CA GLN A 363 -9.97 -32.51 22.72
C GLN A 363 -10.81 -31.28 22.28
N GLU A 364 -10.35 -30.09 22.61
CA GLU A 364 -11.02 -28.85 22.33
C GLU A 364 -10.28 -28.03 21.27
N ARG A 365 -11.03 -27.32 20.44
CA ARG A 365 -10.48 -26.43 19.40
C ARG A 365 -9.58 -25.35 20.02
N ALA A 366 -9.97 -24.72 21.12
CA ALA A 366 -9.19 -23.70 21.80
C ALA A 366 -7.83 -24.22 22.25
N ALA A 367 -7.76 -25.47 22.76
CA ALA A 367 -6.51 -26.08 23.18
C ALA A 367 -5.56 -26.39 22.00
N LEU A 368 -6.11 -26.80 20.85
CA LEU A 368 -5.31 -27.00 19.63
C LEU A 368 -4.83 -25.66 19.06
N TYR A 369 -5.68 -24.64 19.08
CA TYR A 369 -5.41 -23.35 18.48
C TYR A 369 -4.42 -22.47 19.25
N GLU A 370 -4.01 -22.92 20.47
CA GLU A 370 -2.86 -22.33 21.18
C GLU A 370 -1.52 -22.59 20.48
N TYR A 371 -1.45 -23.63 19.62
CA TYR A 371 -0.25 -23.96 18.83
C TYR A 371 -0.20 -23.17 17.52
N ASP A 372 1.02 -22.95 17.03
CA ASP A 372 1.29 -22.36 15.72
C ASP A 372 1.45 -23.43 14.64
N ALA A 373 1.92 -24.62 15.03
CA ALA A 373 2.06 -25.76 14.13
C ALA A 373 1.86 -27.10 14.85
N VAL A 374 1.47 -28.11 14.07
CA VAL A 374 1.38 -29.49 14.50
C VAL A 374 2.28 -30.35 13.62
N ILE A 375 3.01 -31.26 14.26
CA ILE A 375 3.88 -32.28 13.58
C ILE A 375 3.30 -33.65 13.89
N LEU A 376 2.94 -34.41 12.85
CA LEU A 376 2.52 -35.80 12.94
C LEU A 376 3.66 -36.68 12.48
N ALA A 377 4.25 -37.45 13.42
CA ALA A 377 5.37 -38.31 13.21
C ALA A 377 4.97 -39.79 13.36
N ASN A 378 5.09 -40.58 12.32
CA ASN A 378 4.76 -42.01 12.35
C ASN A 378 3.40 -42.36 12.96
N LEU A 379 2.40 -41.46 12.73
CA LEU A 379 1.05 -41.60 13.25
C LEU A 379 0.13 -42.13 12.15
N GLU A 380 -0.44 -43.30 12.39
CA GLU A 380 -1.38 -43.93 11.45
C GLU A 380 -2.65 -43.06 11.29
N GLY A 381 -3.25 -43.08 10.09
CA GLY A 381 -4.44 -42.26 9.79
C GLY A 381 -5.69 -42.58 10.61
N ASP A 382 -5.77 -43.80 11.18
CA ASP A 382 -6.83 -44.26 12.09
C ASP A 382 -6.51 -44.03 13.57
N ALA A 383 -5.33 -43.50 13.89
CA ALA A 383 -4.94 -43.22 15.28
C ALA A 383 -5.72 -42.05 15.90
N LEU A 384 -6.26 -41.15 15.07
CA LEU A 384 -7.12 -40.04 15.48
C LEU A 384 -8.53 -40.23 14.93
N PRO A 385 -9.57 -40.02 15.73
CA PRO A 385 -10.95 -39.97 15.25
C PRO A 385 -11.15 -38.93 14.16
N ARG A 386 -12.11 -39.17 13.25
CA ARG A 386 -12.41 -38.27 12.13
C ARG A 386 -12.66 -36.82 12.57
N GLY A 387 -13.30 -36.62 13.74
CA GLY A 387 -13.53 -35.29 14.30
C GLY A 387 -12.25 -34.52 14.68
N GLN A 388 -11.23 -35.22 15.18
CA GLN A 388 -9.92 -34.63 15.49
C GLN A 388 -9.13 -34.32 14.21
N LEU A 389 -9.23 -35.20 13.19
CA LEU A 389 -8.65 -34.93 11.87
C LEU A 389 -9.31 -33.73 11.20
N GLN A 390 -10.64 -33.56 11.34
CA GLN A 390 -11.34 -32.38 10.86
C GLN A 390 -10.91 -31.12 11.62
N MET A 391 -10.80 -31.19 12.95
CA MET A 391 -10.33 -30.06 13.76
C MET A 391 -8.90 -29.65 13.39
N LEU A 392 -8.06 -30.59 13.00
CA LEU A 392 -6.69 -30.34 12.52
C LEU A 392 -6.71 -29.74 11.08
N ALA A 393 -7.61 -30.17 10.22
CA ALA A 393 -7.80 -29.55 8.91
C ALA A 393 -8.28 -28.09 9.05
N ASP A 394 -9.26 -27.83 9.92
CA ASP A 394 -9.74 -26.46 10.24
C ASP A 394 -8.62 -25.61 10.88
N PHE A 395 -7.74 -26.23 11.67
CA PHE A 395 -6.57 -25.56 12.24
C PHE A 395 -5.64 -25.03 11.15
N VAL A 396 -5.45 -25.76 10.06
CA VAL A 396 -4.63 -25.27 8.94
C VAL A 396 -5.41 -24.27 8.12
N ASP A 397 -6.66 -24.58 7.75
CA ASP A 397 -7.48 -23.78 6.86
C ASP A 397 -7.86 -22.43 7.46
N ALA A 398 -8.53 -22.44 8.61
CA ALA A 398 -9.15 -21.24 9.18
C ALA A 398 -8.28 -20.51 10.21
N ARG A 399 -7.55 -21.25 11.06
CA ARG A 399 -6.67 -20.65 12.06
C ARG A 399 -5.34 -20.15 11.45
N GLY A 400 -4.95 -20.71 10.29
CA GLY A 400 -3.66 -20.38 9.66
C GLY A 400 -2.47 -21.10 10.30
N GLY A 401 -2.72 -22.22 10.99
CA GLY A 401 -1.68 -23.04 11.58
C GLY A 401 -0.87 -23.84 10.54
N GLY A 402 0.28 -24.38 10.94
CA GLY A 402 1.11 -25.23 10.09
C GLY A 402 0.95 -26.71 10.40
N LEU A 403 1.05 -27.55 9.38
CA LEU A 403 1.05 -29.02 9.52
C LEU A 403 2.27 -29.61 8.84
N LEU A 404 3.04 -30.43 9.58
CA LEU A 404 4.11 -31.26 9.02
C LEU A 404 3.80 -32.73 9.27
N VAL A 405 3.84 -33.53 8.21
CA VAL A 405 3.67 -35.00 8.30
C VAL A 405 4.90 -35.71 7.78
N PHE A 406 5.41 -36.64 8.57
CA PHE A 406 6.52 -37.50 8.17
C PHE A 406 6.48 -38.89 8.81
N GLY A 407 7.34 -39.80 8.29
CA GLY A 407 7.48 -41.15 8.76
C GLY A 407 6.55 -42.13 8.05
N ALA A 408 7.08 -43.32 7.76
CA ALA A 408 6.44 -44.35 6.92
C ALA A 408 5.08 -44.83 7.43
N ARG A 409 4.85 -44.86 8.74
CA ARG A 409 3.57 -45.27 9.33
C ARG A 409 2.44 -44.28 9.05
N SER A 410 2.77 -43.02 8.94
CA SER A 410 1.79 -41.98 8.57
C SER A 410 1.17 -42.23 7.19
N PHE A 411 1.88 -42.97 6.36
CA PHE A 411 1.45 -43.28 4.99
C PHE A 411 1.18 -44.78 4.78
N ALA A 412 1.25 -45.59 5.84
CA ALA A 412 0.96 -47.03 5.75
C ALA A 412 -0.50 -47.29 5.39
N GLN A 413 -0.78 -48.39 4.72
CA GLN A 413 -2.12 -48.78 4.25
C GLN A 413 -2.79 -47.61 3.47
N GLN A 414 -3.92 -47.10 3.96
CA GLN A 414 -4.55 -45.92 3.37
C GLN A 414 -3.96 -44.57 3.86
N GLY A 415 -3.21 -44.61 4.98
CA GLY A 415 -2.66 -43.41 5.59
C GLY A 415 -3.78 -42.37 5.85
N TYR A 416 -3.56 -41.14 5.41
CA TYR A 416 -4.57 -40.06 5.49
C TYR A 416 -5.48 -39.93 4.25
N ALA A 417 -5.38 -40.87 3.28
CA ALA A 417 -6.22 -40.85 2.08
C ALA A 417 -7.71 -40.95 2.45
N GLY A 418 -8.55 -40.12 1.89
CA GLY A 418 -9.99 -40.02 2.17
C GLY A 418 -10.35 -39.50 3.56
N THR A 419 -9.38 -39.01 4.33
CA THR A 419 -9.59 -38.30 5.59
C THR A 419 -9.66 -36.78 5.33
N PRO A 420 -10.12 -35.98 6.32
CA PRO A 420 -10.06 -34.50 6.20
C PRO A 420 -8.65 -33.92 5.95
N LEU A 421 -7.57 -34.66 6.24
CA LEU A 421 -6.21 -34.20 5.99
C LEU A 421 -5.71 -34.49 4.56
N ASP A 422 -6.44 -35.29 3.78
CA ASP A 422 -6.04 -35.64 2.42
C ASP A 422 -5.78 -34.39 1.56
N ASP A 423 -6.72 -33.42 1.59
CA ASP A 423 -6.61 -32.18 0.82
C ASP A 423 -5.64 -31.17 1.42
N VAL A 424 -5.34 -31.28 2.72
CA VAL A 424 -4.37 -30.41 3.43
C VAL A 424 -2.95 -30.74 3.02
N LEU A 425 -2.68 -32.01 2.66
CA LEU A 425 -1.33 -32.48 2.35
C LEU A 425 -0.94 -32.17 0.90
N PRO A 426 0.33 -31.85 0.60
CA PRO A 426 0.78 -31.38 -0.71
C PRO A 426 0.83 -32.45 -1.80
N LEU A 427 0.70 -33.72 -1.44
CA LEU A 427 0.73 -34.85 -2.37
C LEU A 427 -0.62 -35.59 -2.40
N GLN A 428 -0.97 -36.09 -3.57
CA GLN A 428 -2.11 -36.97 -3.73
C GLN A 428 -1.83 -38.30 -3.04
N LEU A 429 -2.67 -38.71 -2.08
CA LEU A 429 -2.49 -39.94 -1.34
C LEU A 429 -3.24 -41.11 -1.97
N THR A 430 -4.16 -40.83 -2.90
CA THR A 430 -4.89 -41.84 -3.71
C THR A 430 -4.10 -42.17 -4.97
N GLY A 431 -4.12 -43.42 -5.43
CA GLY A 431 -3.42 -43.87 -6.65
C GLY A 431 -1.90 -44.04 -6.50
N ARG A 432 -1.43 -44.01 -5.28
CA ARG A 432 -0.02 -44.28 -4.97
C ARG A 432 0.39 -45.73 -5.29
N GLY A 433 1.64 -45.92 -5.75
CA GLY A 433 2.23 -47.25 -5.84
C GLY A 433 2.34 -47.88 -4.44
N SER A 434 2.20 -49.19 -4.34
CA SER A 434 2.38 -49.91 -3.07
C SER A 434 3.84 -49.93 -2.67
N GLY A 435 4.17 -49.41 -1.49
CA GLY A 435 5.42 -49.68 -0.82
C GLY A 435 6.33 -48.52 -0.54
N VAL A 436 7.39 -48.82 0.15
CA VAL A 436 8.53 -47.96 0.49
C VAL A 436 9.68 -48.34 -0.43
N LEU A 437 10.20 -47.35 -1.18
CA LEU A 437 11.47 -47.52 -1.88
C LEU A 437 12.57 -47.64 -0.84
N ARG A 438 13.18 -48.81 -0.73
CA ARG A 438 14.29 -49.04 0.20
C ARG A 438 15.59 -49.00 -0.56
N ALA A 439 16.62 -48.40 0.04
CA ALA A 439 17.99 -48.57 -0.45
C ALA A 439 18.38 -50.05 -0.27
N SER A 440 18.70 -50.74 -1.36
CA SER A 440 19.25 -52.12 -1.28
C SER A 440 20.64 -52.04 -0.66
N ALA A 441 20.94 -53.00 0.22
CA ALA A 441 22.20 -53.01 0.95
C ALA A 441 23.41 -53.36 0.06
N ALA A 442 23.20 -53.89 -1.15
CA ALA A 442 24.30 -54.39 -1.98
C ALA A 442 24.50 -53.65 -3.30
N ASP A 443 23.46 -53.29 -4.06
CA ASP A 443 23.62 -52.79 -5.44
C ASP A 443 22.51 -51.81 -5.91
N GLY A 444 21.70 -51.25 -5.01
CA GLY A 444 20.63 -50.30 -5.38
C GLY A 444 21.15 -48.89 -5.64
N PRO A 445 20.52 -48.14 -6.54
CA PRO A 445 20.86 -46.74 -6.70
C PRO A 445 20.68 -46.04 -5.35
N ARG A 446 21.71 -45.34 -4.88
CA ARG A 446 21.60 -44.45 -3.73
C ARG A 446 20.42 -43.51 -3.97
N LEU A 447 19.49 -43.40 -3.03
CA LEU A 447 18.42 -42.44 -3.07
C LEU A 447 19.03 -41.03 -2.94
N ALA A 448 19.63 -40.55 -4.01
CA ALA A 448 20.27 -39.25 -4.05
C ALA A 448 19.19 -38.15 -4.07
N VAL A 449 19.34 -37.22 -3.15
CA VAL A 449 18.45 -36.08 -3.05
C VAL A 449 18.83 -35.03 -4.12
N ARG A 450 17.85 -34.59 -4.89
CA ARG A 450 17.99 -33.51 -5.86
C ARG A 450 17.06 -32.35 -5.48
N LEU A 451 17.61 -31.17 -5.44
CA LEU A 451 16.78 -29.97 -5.25
C LEU A 451 16.09 -29.60 -6.54
N THR A 452 14.89 -29.04 -6.41
CA THR A 452 14.20 -28.34 -7.51
C THR A 452 14.66 -26.89 -7.57
N ALA A 453 14.32 -26.16 -8.63
CA ALA A 453 14.57 -24.70 -8.71
C ALA A 453 13.92 -23.96 -7.52
N GLY A 454 12.67 -24.33 -7.15
CA GLY A 454 12.02 -23.81 -5.97
C GLY A 454 12.70 -24.20 -4.68
N GLY A 455 13.21 -25.46 -4.60
CA GLY A 455 13.97 -25.93 -3.45
C GLY A 455 15.27 -25.15 -3.22
N LEU A 456 15.98 -24.80 -4.27
CA LEU A 456 17.19 -23.96 -4.17
C LEU A 456 16.91 -22.56 -3.59
N ALA A 457 15.76 -21.99 -3.91
CA ALA A 457 15.35 -20.70 -3.41
C ALA A 457 14.68 -20.78 -2.02
N HIS A 458 14.17 -21.95 -1.62
CA HIS A 458 13.33 -22.07 -0.43
C HIS A 458 14.13 -22.12 0.87
N PRO A 459 13.80 -21.33 1.90
CA PRO A 459 14.58 -21.23 3.13
C PRO A 459 14.71 -22.56 3.88
N VAL A 460 13.73 -23.47 3.80
CA VAL A 460 13.78 -24.80 4.44
C VAL A 460 14.93 -25.66 3.92
N MET A 461 15.33 -25.47 2.67
CA MET A 461 16.35 -26.30 2.02
C MET A 461 17.77 -25.73 2.13
N ARG A 462 17.95 -24.56 2.76
CA ARG A 462 19.28 -23.98 2.98
C ARG A 462 20.02 -24.77 4.04
N LEU A 463 21.16 -25.32 3.69
CA LEU A 463 22.14 -25.89 4.60
C LEU A 463 23.32 -24.93 4.75
N ASP A 464 24.17 -25.15 5.74
CA ASP A 464 25.37 -24.37 5.97
C ASP A 464 26.33 -24.42 4.76
N GLY A 465 26.86 -23.29 4.32
CA GLY A 465 27.75 -23.16 3.16
C GLY A 465 27.32 -22.15 2.13
N ALA A 466 28.13 -21.97 1.07
CA ALA A 466 27.85 -21.05 -0.02
C ALA A 466 26.65 -21.52 -0.86
N PRO A 467 25.80 -20.60 -1.39
CA PRO A 467 24.63 -20.94 -2.22
C PRO A 467 24.99 -21.83 -3.43
N ASP A 468 26.12 -21.58 -4.06
CA ASP A 468 26.57 -22.27 -5.28
C ASP A 468 26.91 -23.75 -5.05
N SER A 469 27.11 -24.18 -3.79
CA SER A 469 27.39 -25.54 -3.41
C SER A 469 26.22 -26.29 -2.79
N MET A 470 25.01 -25.72 -2.80
CA MET A 470 23.84 -26.28 -2.09
C MET A 470 23.41 -27.65 -2.64
N GLU A 471 23.39 -27.81 -3.96
CA GLU A 471 23.08 -29.10 -4.58
C GLU A 471 24.10 -30.19 -4.21
N GLU A 472 25.39 -29.86 -4.21
CA GLU A 472 26.48 -30.76 -3.82
C GLU A 472 26.37 -31.18 -2.35
N ARG A 473 26.03 -30.23 -1.47
CA ARG A 473 25.81 -30.53 -0.05
C ARG A 473 24.66 -31.50 0.18
N TRP A 474 23.54 -31.30 -0.48
CA TRP A 474 22.42 -32.24 -0.41
C TRP A 474 22.74 -33.58 -0.98
N ALA A 475 23.47 -33.64 -2.08
CA ALA A 475 23.94 -34.90 -2.69
C ALA A 475 24.96 -35.66 -1.82
N ALA A 476 25.74 -34.94 -0.98
CA ALA A 476 26.72 -35.50 -0.07
C ALA A 476 26.12 -36.10 1.21
N LEU A 477 24.85 -35.81 1.53
CA LEU A 477 24.19 -36.34 2.71
C LEU A 477 24.08 -37.87 2.64
N PRO A 478 24.20 -38.57 3.77
CA PRO A 478 24.00 -40.02 3.85
C PRO A 478 22.66 -40.46 3.28
N ALA A 479 22.64 -41.57 2.58
CA ALA A 479 21.43 -42.12 1.98
C ALA A 479 20.33 -42.36 3.04
N LEU A 480 19.09 -42.00 2.72
CA LEU A 480 17.91 -42.37 3.49
C LEU A 480 17.72 -43.90 3.50
N ALA A 481 17.08 -44.44 4.55
CA ALA A 481 16.75 -45.86 4.60
C ALA A 481 15.68 -46.25 3.58
N GLY A 482 14.81 -45.32 3.29
CA GLY A 482 13.75 -45.50 2.32
C GLY A 482 13.02 -44.17 2.03
N VAL A 483 12.19 -44.19 0.99
CA VAL A 483 11.29 -43.12 0.67
C VAL A 483 9.91 -43.68 0.35
N THR A 484 8.89 -43.20 1.01
CA THR A 484 7.52 -43.64 0.78
C THR A 484 7.04 -43.20 -0.62
N SER A 485 6.50 -44.13 -1.38
CA SER A 485 5.93 -43.87 -2.69
C SER A 485 4.55 -43.22 -2.51
N LEU A 486 4.46 -41.95 -2.77
CA LEU A 486 3.21 -41.15 -2.75
C LEU A 486 2.85 -40.72 -4.17
N GLY A 487 1.64 -40.25 -4.38
CA GLY A 487 1.16 -39.73 -5.67
C GLY A 487 1.81 -38.41 -6.09
N GLY A 488 1.29 -37.85 -7.15
CA GLY A 488 1.77 -36.57 -7.69
C GLY A 488 1.46 -35.37 -6.78
N LEU A 489 2.03 -34.23 -7.15
CA LEU A 489 1.74 -32.95 -6.48
C LEU A 489 0.26 -32.56 -6.68
N ARG A 490 -0.34 -31.97 -5.65
CA ARG A 490 -1.63 -31.30 -5.78
C ARG A 490 -1.47 -29.95 -6.51
N PRO A 491 -2.55 -29.43 -7.14
CA PRO A 491 -2.52 -28.09 -7.69
C PRO A 491 -2.14 -27.04 -6.62
N GLY A 492 -1.15 -26.21 -6.91
CA GLY A 492 -0.63 -25.22 -5.98
C GLY A 492 0.39 -25.74 -4.95
N ALA A 493 0.70 -27.04 -4.98
CA ALA A 493 1.79 -27.62 -4.18
C ALA A 493 3.12 -27.57 -4.95
N GLU A 494 4.21 -27.49 -4.21
CA GLU A 494 5.56 -27.44 -4.73
C GLU A 494 6.42 -28.55 -4.12
N ALA A 495 7.18 -29.26 -4.97
CA ALA A 495 8.24 -30.14 -4.50
C ALA A 495 9.55 -29.36 -4.34
N LEU A 496 10.12 -29.39 -3.14
CA LEU A 496 11.41 -28.74 -2.84
C LEU A 496 12.59 -29.67 -3.10
N ALA A 497 12.41 -30.98 -2.84
CA ALA A 497 13.38 -31.99 -3.09
C ALA A 497 12.76 -33.24 -3.70
N LEU A 498 13.51 -33.89 -4.57
CA LEU A 498 13.16 -35.10 -5.27
C LEU A 498 14.22 -36.17 -4.99
N VAL A 499 13.83 -37.43 -5.09
CA VAL A 499 14.76 -38.57 -5.09
C VAL A 499 14.59 -39.38 -6.35
N SER A 500 15.68 -39.98 -6.83
CA SER A 500 15.67 -40.90 -7.97
C SER A 500 15.17 -42.27 -7.51
N GLY A 501 14.12 -42.77 -8.13
CA GLY A 501 13.60 -44.13 -7.94
C GLY A 501 13.62 -44.91 -9.25
N PRO A 502 13.26 -46.20 -9.21
CA PRO A 502 13.24 -47.10 -10.39
C PRO A 502 12.33 -46.57 -11.50
N ASP A 503 11.23 -45.92 -11.12
CA ASP A 503 10.18 -45.39 -12.05
C ASP A 503 10.31 -43.90 -12.30
N GLY A 504 11.43 -43.25 -11.97
CA GLY A 504 11.68 -41.83 -12.15
C GLY A 504 11.83 -41.03 -10.86
N LEU A 505 11.73 -39.71 -10.96
CA LEU A 505 11.88 -38.80 -9.82
C LEU A 505 10.60 -38.78 -8.98
N ARG A 506 10.77 -38.82 -7.66
CA ARG A 506 9.67 -38.79 -6.69
C ARG A 506 9.87 -37.69 -5.66
N PRO A 507 8.79 -37.02 -5.22
CA PRO A 507 8.88 -36.00 -4.17
C PRO A 507 9.41 -36.60 -2.86
N LEU A 508 10.42 -35.95 -2.28
CA LEU A 508 10.92 -36.20 -0.93
C LEU A 508 10.36 -35.17 0.05
N VAL A 509 10.49 -33.92 -0.31
CA VAL A 509 9.96 -32.76 0.45
C VAL A 509 9.01 -32.04 -0.42
N ALA A 510 7.78 -31.88 0.03
CA ALA A 510 6.76 -31.09 -0.66
C ALA A 510 6.06 -30.15 0.31
N VAL A 511 5.67 -28.98 -0.17
CA VAL A 511 4.98 -27.93 0.58
C VAL A 511 3.77 -27.44 -0.17
N GLN A 512 2.80 -26.90 0.60
CA GLN A 512 1.61 -26.28 0.02
C GLN A 512 1.05 -25.22 0.98
N ARG A 513 0.42 -24.19 0.42
CA ARG A 513 -0.51 -23.32 1.17
C ARG A 513 -1.91 -23.94 1.13
N TYR A 514 -2.57 -23.99 2.27
CA TYR A 514 -3.94 -24.48 2.38
C TYR A 514 -4.75 -23.54 3.28
N GLY A 515 -5.78 -22.91 2.71
CA GLY A 515 -6.51 -21.86 3.37
C GLY A 515 -5.59 -20.71 3.84
N GLN A 516 -5.67 -20.39 5.10
CA GLN A 516 -4.79 -19.37 5.73
C GLN A 516 -3.45 -19.93 6.20
N GLY A 517 -3.30 -21.27 6.24
CA GLY A 517 -2.11 -21.94 6.75
C GLY A 517 -1.25 -22.58 5.67
N ARG A 518 -0.41 -23.51 6.10
CA ARG A 518 0.53 -24.20 5.23
C ARG A 518 0.77 -25.63 5.69
N SER A 519 1.13 -26.50 4.77
CA SER A 519 1.51 -27.86 5.07
C SER A 519 2.83 -28.25 4.42
N MET A 520 3.51 -29.18 5.05
CA MET A 520 4.74 -29.78 4.57
C MET A 520 4.69 -31.30 4.76
N LEU A 521 5.22 -32.01 3.81
CA LEU A 521 5.34 -33.44 3.86
C LEU A 521 6.80 -33.85 3.60
N PHE A 522 7.32 -34.73 4.43
CA PHE A 522 8.62 -35.35 4.25
C PHE A 522 8.45 -36.89 4.10
N ALA A 523 8.70 -37.39 2.88
CA ALA A 523 8.44 -38.79 2.52
C ALA A 523 9.59 -39.74 2.88
N GLY A 524 10.70 -39.22 3.41
CA GLY A 524 11.89 -39.96 3.73
C GLY A 524 11.84 -40.73 5.06
N GLU A 525 12.62 -41.80 5.16
CA GLU A 525 12.84 -42.58 6.36
C GLU A 525 14.28 -42.49 6.82
N ALA A 526 14.48 -42.42 8.14
CA ALA A 526 15.76 -42.42 8.81
C ALA A 526 16.68 -41.24 8.44
N SER A 527 16.11 -40.02 8.37
CA SER A 527 16.89 -38.78 8.21
C SER A 527 17.89 -38.55 9.35
N TRP A 528 17.67 -39.17 10.52
CA TRP A 528 18.64 -39.17 11.64
C TRP A 528 20.03 -39.66 11.25
N ARG A 529 20.16 -40.44 10.15
CA ARG A 529 21.45 -40.83 9.57
C ARG A 529 22.31 -39.66 9.18
N TRP A 530 21.70 -38.57 8.71
CA TRP A 530 22.40 -37.33 8.37
C TRP A 530 23.14 -36.76 9.58
N ARG A 531 22.61 -36.98 10.80
CA ARG A 531 23.29 -36.58 12.03
C ARG A 531 24.36 -37.59 12.50
N MET A 532 24.09 -38.89 12.35
CA MET A 532 24.93 -39.93 12.93
C MET A 532 26.08 -40.34 12.03
N GLN A 533 25.97 -40.16 10.72
CA GLN A 533 26.97 -40.59 9.74
C GLN A 533 27.80 -39.45 9.18
N MET A 534 27.48 -38.21 9.55
CA MET A 534 28.27 -37.01 9.22
C MET A 534 29.22 -36.67 10.39
N PRO A 535 30.29 -35.89 10.13
CA PRO A 535 31.15 -35.35 11.18
C PRO A 535 30.36 -34.65 12.29
N SER A 536 30.81 -34.69 13.52
CA SER A 536 30.12 -34.07 14.67
C SER A 536 29.98 -32.57 14.56
N THR A 537 30.79 -31.89 13.73
CA THR A 537 30.73 -30.48 13.41
C THR A 537 29.67 -30.12 12.36
N ASP A 538 29.21 -31.12 11.59
CA ASP A 538 28.16 -30.89 10.59
C ASP A 538 26.80 -30.62 11.27
N ARG A 539 26.12 -29.55 10.86
CA ARG A 539 24.84 -29.11 11.40
C ARG A 539 23.70 -29.22 10.41
N SER A 540 23.91 -29.81 9.26
CA SER A 540 22.92 -29.88 8.17
C SER A 540 21.59 -30.49 8.61
N TYR A 541 21.64 -31.55 9.46
CA TYR A 541 20.44 -32.18 10.00
C TYR A 541 19.62 -31.24 10.88
N GLU A 542 20.28 -30.68 11.89
CA GLU A 542 19.63 -29.75 12.82
C GLU A 542 19.08 -28.50 12.06
N MET A 543 19.84 -28.02 11.11
CA MET A 543 19.45 -26.85 10.31
C MET A 543 18.18 -27.14 9.50
N PHE A 544 18.13 -28.24 8.76
CA PHE A 544 16.94 -28.62 7.99
C PHE A 544 15.70 -28.73 8.87
N TRP A 545 15.74 -29.47 9.96
CA TRP A 545 14.56 -29.69 10.80
C TRP A 545 14.13 -28.45 11.56
N ARG A 546 15.06 -27.61 11.97
CA ARG A 546 14.77 -26.32 12.60
C ARG A 546 14.10 -25.38 11.60
N GLN A 547 14.62 -25.30 10.38
CA GLN A 547 14.01 -24.49 9.32
C GLN A 547 12.62 -25.00 8.95
N ALA A 548 12.43 -26.31 8.86
CA ALA A 548 11.12 -26.91 8.65
C ALA A 548 10.13 -26.50 9.77
N GLY A 549 10.53 -26.66 11.03
CA GLY A 549 9.73 -26.28 12.19
C GLY A 549 9.38 -24.79 12.21
N ARG A 550 10.35 -23.93 11.95
CA ARG A 550 10.10 -22.47 11.85
C ARG A 550 9.17 -22.13 10.71
N TRP A 551 9.45 -22.70 9.53
CA TRP A 551 8.66 -22.40 8.34
C TRP A 551 7.19 -22.78 8.53
N ILE A 552 6.89 -23.96 9.05
CA ILE A 552 5.50 -24.34 9.27
C ILE A 552 4.81 -23.46 10.33
N ALA A 553 5.54 -22.98 11.36
CA ALA A 553 4.98 -22.18 12.43
C ALA A 553 4.92 -20.67 12.11
N ALA A 554 5.75 -20.17 11.18
CA ALA A 554 5.90 -18.74 10.92
C ALA A 554 4.62 -18.07 10.40
N GLY A 555 3.79 -18.80 9.62
CA GLY A 555 2.57 -18.26 9.02
C GLY A 555 1.40 -18.09 9.97
N ALA A 556 1.45 -18.69 11.15
CA ALA A 556 0.35 -18.71 12.09
C ALA A 556 0.15 -17.34 12.77
N PRO A 557 -0.98 -16.63 12.54
CA PRO A 557 -1.21 -15.34 13.16
C PRO A 557 -1.44 -15.49 14.67
N PRO A 558 -1.02 -14.52 15.51
CA PRO A 558 -1.44 -14.45 16.90
C PRO A 558 -2.92 -14.05 16.99
N ARG A 559 -3.54 -14.25 18.18
CA ARG A 559 -4.92 -13.84 18.44
C ARG A 559 -5.14 -12.34 18.33
N VAL A 560 -4.14 -11.57 18.71
CA VAL A 560 -4.09 -10.13 18.50
C VAL A 560 -2.90 -9.86 17.60
N SER A 561 -3.12 -9.26 16.44
CA SER A 561 -2.06 -8.91 15.49
C SER A 561 -2.22 -7.47 15.05
N SER A 562 -1.15 -6.72 15.06
CA SER A 562 -1.13 -5.33 14.59
C SER A 562 -0.36 -5.19 13.28
N THR A 563 -0.82 -4.28 12.44
CA THR A 563 -0.19 -3.92 11.17
C THR A 563 -0.11 -2.41 11.09
N ILE A 564 1.06 -1.90 10.74
CA ILE A 564 1.30 -0.47 10.57
C ILE A 564 1.35 -0.18 9.08
N VAL A 565 0.42 0.65 8.60
CA VAL A 565 0.28 0.99 7.17
C VAL A 565 0.41 2.49 6.99
N PRO A 566 1.41 2.96 6.22
CA PRO A 566 1.48 4.37 5.83
C PRO A 566 0.21 4.80 5.08
N ALA A 567 -0.29 5.99 5.37
CA ALA A 567 -1.45 6.60 4.70
C ALA A 567 -1.07 7.96 4.13
N ALA A 568 -1.89 8.47 3.22
CA ALA A 568 -1.64 9.77 2.58
C ALA A 568 -1.53 10.92 3.59
N GLY A 569 -0.70 11.91 3.29
CA GLY A 569 -0.50 13.11 4.11
C GLY A 569 0.30 12.87 5.39
N GLY A 570 1.26 11.92 5.38
CA GLY A 570 2.14 11.63 6.52
C GLY A 570 1.45 10.96 7.69
N ARG A 571 0.18 10.54 7.52
CA ARG A 571 -0.56 9.77 8.52
C ARG A 571 -0.20 8.30 8.42
N THR A 572 -0.31 7.61 9.53
CA THR A 572 -0.07 6.16 9.62
C THR A 572 -1.26 5.51 10.29
N THR A 573 -1.79 4.48 9.66
CA THR A 573 -2.88 3.70 10.23
C THR A 573 -2.31 2.49 10.95
N ILE A 574 -2.64 2.33 12.24
CA ILE A 574 -2.37 1.15 13.02
C ILE A 574 -3.65 0.33 13.02
N ALA A 575 -3.65 -0.79 12.30
CA ALA A 575 -4.75 -1.74 12.26
C ALA A 575 -4.46 -2.89 13.23
N VAL A 576 -5.47 -3.33 13.99
CA VAL A 576 -5.38 -4.43 14.96
C VAL A 576 -6.50 -5.42 14.68
N ASP A 577 -6.16 -6.65 14.37
CA ASP A 577 -7.11 -7.74 14.21
C ASP A 577 -7.17 -8.54 15.53
N VAL A 578 -8.39 -8.71 16.06
CA VAL A 578 -8.63 -9.34 17.36
C VAL A 578 -9.48 -10.61 17.18
N ARG A 579 -8.99 -11.70 17.75
CA ARG A 579 -9.64 -13.02 17.71
C ARG A 579 -9.73 -13.64 19.10
N SER A 580 -10.74 -14.46 19.33
CA SER A 580 -10.94 -15.25 20.55
C SER A 580 -10.02 -16.48 20.61
N ASP A 581 -10.17 -17.31 21.61
CA ASP A 581 -9.36 -18.54 21.77
C ASP A 581 -9.64 -19.58 20.67
N ASP A 582 -10.83 -19.58 20.10
CA ASP A 582 -11.23 -20.40 18.94
C ASP A 582 -11.01 -19.71 17.59
N PHE A 583 -10.28 -18.58 17.58
CA PHE A 583 -9.96 -17.75 16.40
C PHE A 583 -11.17 -17.15 15.69
N THR A 584 -12.33 -17.07 16.34
CA THR A 584 -13.44 -16.28 15.82
C THR A 584 -13.16 -14.78 16.00
N PRO A 585 -13.57 -13.94 15.02
CA PRO A 585 -13.41 -12.49 15.13
C PRO A 585 -14.15 -11.91 16.34
N VAL A 586 -13.54 -10.96 17.03
CA VAL A 586 -14.12 -10.28 18.20
C VAL A 586 -14.38 -8.82 17.85
N GLY A 587 -15.65 -8.43 17.76
CA GLY A 587 -16.09 -7.07 17.39
C GLY A 587 -16.41 -6.16 18.58
N ASP A 588 -16.32 -6.65 19.80
CA ASP A 588 -16.70 -5.96 21.07
C ASP A 588 -15.53 -5.88 22.06
N ALA A 589 -14.28 -5.95 21.59
CA ALA A 589 -13.10 -5.83 22.41
C ALA A 589 -12.74 -4.35 22.70
N ASP A 590 -12.14 -4.12 23.86
CA ASP A 590 -11.40 -2.90 24.16
C ASP A 590 -9.94 -3.08 23.72
N VAL A 591 -9.44 -2.17 22.86
CA VAL A 591 -8.12 -2.29 22.23
C VAL A 591 -7.26 -1.06 22.54
N PRO A 592 -6.68 -0.96 23.75
CA PRO A 592 -5.72 0.08 24.07
C PRO A 592 -4.43 -0.09 23.26
N LEU A 593 -3.89 1.04 22.83
CA LEU A 593 -2.62 1.19 22.15
C LEU A 593 -1.68 2.02 23.02
N ARG A 594 -0.45 1.56 23.17
CA ARG A 594 0.62 2.31 23.81
C ARG A 594 1.72 2.59 22.82
N ILE A 595 2.00 3.87 22.60
CA ILE A 595 3.01 4.32 21.64
C ILE A 595 4.18 4.92 22.41
N THR A 596 5.35 4.30 22.30
CA THR A 596 6.59 4.83 22.84
C THR A 596 7.36 5.54 21.74
N TYR A 597 7.69 6.79 21.96
CA TYR A 597 8.42 7.67 21.06
C TYR A 597 9.95 7.45 21.16
N PRO A 598 10.72 7.93 20.19
CA PRO A 598 12.20 7.81 20.21
C PRO A 598 12.84 8.50 21.41
N ASP A 599 12.22 9.53 21.97
CA ASP A 599 12.66 10.25 23.18
C ASP A 599 12.23 9.58 24.49
N GLY A 600 11.54 8.44 24.43
CA GLY A 600 11.02 7.71 25.58
C GLY A 600 9.66 8.19 26.09
N ARG A 601 9.07 9.24 25.52
CA ARG A 601 7.70 9.66 25.82
C ARG A 601 6.73 8.54 25.46
N VAL A 602 5.67 8.39 26.24
CA VAL A 602 4.63 7.38 26.03
C VAL A 602 3.29 8.07 25.88
N ASP A 603 2.57 7.74 24.81
CA ASP A 603 1.19 8.16 24.60
C ASP A 603 0.29 6.91 24.61
N ASP A 604 -0.81 6.99 25.36
CA ASP A 604 -1.84 5.95 25.39
C ASP A 604 -3.03 6.39 24.51
N ALA A 605 -3.52 5.48 23.69
CA ALA A 605 -4.65 5.69 22.79
C ALA A 605 -5.54 4.44 22.76
N SER A 606 -6.61 4.45 21.98
CA SER A 606 -7.47 3.28 21.77
C SER A 606 -7.85 3.15 20.31
N ALA A 607 -7.73 1.94 19.76
CA ALA A 607 -8.18 1.65 18.42
C ALA A 607 -9.71 1.48 18.42
N ARG A 608 -10.37 2.00 17.39
CA ARG A 608 -11.82 1.91 17.19
C ARG A 608 -12.16 0.80 16.23
N ILE A 609 -13.32 0.17 16.44
CA ILE A 609 -13.82 -0.87 15.52
C ILE A 609 -14.07 -0.30 14.13
N VAL A 610 -13.52 -0.96 13.12
CA VAL A 610 -13.72 -0.67 11.69
C VAL A 610 -14.67 -1.69 11.06
N ASP A 611 -14.47 -2.98 11.37
CA ASP A 611 -15.35 -4.04 10.90
C ASP A 611 -15.49 -5.13 11.98
N ALA A 612 -16.68 -5.21 12.56
CA ALA A 612 -16.99 -6.17 13.62
C ALA A 612 -17.00 -7.63 13.11
N ARG A 613 -17.28 -7.86 11.83
CA ARG A 613 -17.32 -9.20 11.24
C ARG A 613 -15.93 -9.80 11.10
N THR A 614 -14.93 -8.97 10.89
CA THR A 614 -13.53 -9.40 10.77
C THR A 614 -12.75 -9.22 12.06
N GLY A 615 -13.32 -8.53 13.08
CA GLY A 615 -12.64 -8.19 14.32
C GLY A 615 -11.54 -7.16 14.13
N ARG A 616 -11.68 -6.26 13.14
CA ARG A 616 -10.68 -5.27 12.78
C ARG A 616 -10.93 -3.93 13.46
N TYR A 617 -9.92 -3.45 14.15
CA TYR A 617 -9.84 -2.15 14.81
C TYR A 617 -8.78 -1.31 14.12
N ALA A 618 -8.90 0.03 14.18
CA ALA A 618 -7.86 0.92 13.68
C ALA A 618 -7.78 2.22 14.49
N ALA A 619 -6.59 2.81 14.47
CA ALA A 619 -6.31 4.17 14.91
C ALA A 619 -5.35 4.83 13.93
N VAL A 620 -5.46 6.16 13.79
CA VAL A 620 -4.62 6.93 12.87
C VAL A 620 -3.74 7.88 13.66
N PHE A 621 -2.45 7.85 13.38
CA PHE A 621 -1.44 8.68 14.01
C PHE A 621 -0.61 9.43 12.97
N THR A 622 0.02 10.51 13.41
CA THR A 622 1.05 11.22 12.64
C THR A 622 2.35 11.14 13.42
N PHE A 623 3.38 10.56 12.83
CA PHE A 623 4.71 10.44 13.41
C PHE A 623 5.63 11.50 12.78
N GLU A 624 5.99 12.53 13.54
CA GLU A 624 6.75 13.68 13.03
C GLU A 624 8.25 13.58 13.30
N ALA A 625 8.64 13.08 14.46
CA ALA A 625 10.05 12.98 14.83
C ALA A 625 10.71 11.76 14.19
N PRO A 626 11.92 11.89 13.60
CA PRO A 626 12.65 10.74 13.12
C PRO A 626 13.13 9.85 14.28
N GLY A 627 13.13 8.54 14.06
CA GLY A 627 13.60 7.56 15.03
C GLY A 627 12.71 6.32 15.11
N ILE A 628 12.96 5.47 16.10
CA ILE A 628 12.24 4.22 16.30
C ILE A 628 11.05 4.47 17.23
N TYR A 629 9.86 4.10 16.75
CA TYR A 629 8.64 4.06 17.55
C TYR A 629 8.29 2.63 17.90
N ARG A 630 7.81 2.41 19.10
CA ARG A 630 7.28 1.12 19.54
C ARG A 630 5.78 1.24 19.75
N VAL A 631 5.00 0.38 19.11
CA VAL A 631 3.55 0.33 19.19
C VAL A 631 3.16 -0.98 19.84
N ALA A 632 2.67 -0.92 21.07
CA ALA A 632 2.14 -2.07 21.78
C ALA A 632 0.60 -2.01 21.75
N ALA A 633 -0.03 -3.02 21.14
CA ALA A 633 -1.47 -3.20 21.11
C ALA A 633 -1.84 -4.33 22.07
N SER A 634 -2.87 -4.12 22.89
CA SER A 634 -3.46 -5.18 23.69
C SER A 634 -4.97 -5.22 23.47
N ALA A 635 -5.59 -6.37 23.67
CA ALA A 635 -7.03 -6.51 23.53
C ALA A 635 -7.62 -7.26 24.71
N ARG A 636 -8.81 -6.83 25.16
CA ARG A 636 -9.56 -7.47 26.24
C ARG A 636 -11.06 -7.42 25.95
N ARG A 637 -11.78 -8.41 26.43
CA ARG A 637 -13.25 -8.44 26.44
C ARG A 637 -13.73 -8.41 27.89
N GLY A 638 -14.20 -7.26 28.33
CA GLY A 638 -14.48 -7.05 29.75
C GLY A 638 -13.22 -7.21 30.61
N ARG A 639 -13.14 -8.28 31.42
CA ARG A 639 -11.98 -8.61 32.27
C ARG A 639 -11.03 -9.62 31.63
N ASP A 640 -11.45 -10.29 30.57
CA ASP A 640 -10.69 -11.39 29.97
C ASP A 640 -9.68 -10.85 28.94
N PRO A 641 -8.37 -11.09 29.15
CA PRO A 641 -7.35 -10.69 28.20
C PRO A 641 -7.39 -11.60 26.96
N LEU A 642 -7.49 -11.02 25.78
CA LEU A 642 -7.45 -11.74 24.50
C LEU A 642 -6.03 -11.91 23.96
N GLY A 643 -5.12 -11.00 24.33
CA GLY A 643 -3.73 -11.04 23.91
C GLY A 643 -3.11 -9.65 23.75
N ALA A 644 -1.88 -9.65 23.25
CA ALA A 644 -1.15 -8.42 22.91
C ALA A 644 -0.23 -8.70 21.72
N ASP A 645 0.10 -7.64 21.00
CA ASP A 645 1.09 -7.63 19.92
C ASP A 645 1.94 -6.35 20.01
N GLU A 646 3.15 -6.43 19.52
CA GLU A 646 4.11 -5.33 19.55
C GLU A 646 4.75 -5.18 18.17
N ARG A 647 4.77 -3.94 17.68
CA ARG A 647 5.39 -3.58 16.40
C ARG A 647 6.31 -2.38 16.56
N TRP A 648 7.24 -2.32 15.68
CA TRP A 648 8.21 -1.25 15.64
C TRP A 648 8.10 -0.51 14.31
N LEU A 649 8.30 0.78 14.34
CA LEU A 649 8.26 1.64 13.15
C LEU A 649 9.50 2.54 13.14
N LEU A 650 10.22 2.54 12.04
CA LEU A 650 11.28 3.51 11.78
C LEU A 650 10.73 4.68 10.96
N VAL A 651 10.80 5.87 11.52
CA VAL A 651 10.44 7.12 10.84
C VAL A 651 11.72 7.84 10.44
N GLY A 652 11.84 8.27 9.18
CA GLY A 652 13.00 9.02 8.69
C GLY A 652 14.25 8.17 8.40
N GLY A 653 14.11 6.86 8.21
CA GLY A 653 15.22 5.93 7.92
C GLY A 653 15.83 6.07 6.51
N SER A 654 15.12 6.71 5.59
CA SER A 654 15.61 7.15 4.28
C SER A 654 14.95 8.47 3.93
N ASP A 655 15.68 9.34 3.27
CA ASP A 655 15.11 10.55 2.68
C ASP A 655 14.59 10.21 1.29
N ALA A 656 13.29 9.95 1.18
CA ALA A 656 12.66 9.57 -0.08
C ALA A 656 12.84 10.65 -1.16
N GLU A 657 12.90 11.93 -0.75
CA GLU A 657 13.12 13.07 -1.64
C GLU A 657 14.53 13.12 -2.22
N MET A 658 15.51 12.67 -1.45
CA MET A 658 16.91 12.67 -1.86
C MET A 658 17.35 11.29 -2.41
N ALA A 659 16.43 10.31 -2.49
CA ALA A 659 16.76 8.98 -2.98
C ALA A 659 17.17 8.95 -4.45
N ASP A 660 16.54 9.77 -5.29
CA ASP A 660 16.96 10.03 -6.67
C ASP A 660 16.88 11.53 -6.95
N PRO A 661 17.99 12.25 -6.73
CA PRO A 661 18.02 13.71 -6.83
C PRO A 661 18.10 14.23 -8.27
N ARG A 662 18.07 13.38 -9.28
CA ARG A 662 18.14 13.77 -10.69
C ARG A 662 16.83 14.39 -11.16
N LEU A 663 16.91 15.31 -12.10
CA LEU A 663 15.73 15.77 -12.82
C LEU A 663 15.06 14.59 -13.55
N ASN A 664 13.86 14.26 -13.14
CA ASN A 664 13.05 13.19 -13.74
C ASN A 664 12.12 13.77 -14.82
N GLU A 665 12.71 14.04 -15.99
CA GLU A 665 11.97 14.57 -17.13
C GLU A 665 10.83 13.66 -17.58
N ASP A 666 10.99 12.33 -17.44
CA ASP A 666 10.01 11.37 -17.91
C ASP A 666 8.70 11.44 -17.11
N VAL A 667 8.77 11.66 -15.80
CA VAL A 667 7.59 11.90 -14.97
C VAL A 667 6.91 13.19 -15.41
N LEU A 668 7.65 14.28 -15.56
CA LEU A 668 7.10 15.58 -15.95
C LEU A 668 6.50 15.54 -17.37
N LYS A 669 7.14 14.86 -18.31
CA LYS A 669 6.62 14.65 -19.68
C LYS A 669 5.32 13.83 -19.67
N ARG A 670 5.24 12.77 -18.84
CA ARG A 670 4.00 11.97 -18.72
C ARG A 670 2.84 12.80 -18.16
N VAL A 671 3.08 13.55 -17.10
CA VAL A 671 2.05 14.42 -16.49
C VAL A 671 1.56 15.48 -17.48
N ALA A 672 2.49 16.13 -18.19
CA ALA A 672 2.17 17.13 -19.20
C ALA A 672 1.37 16.50 -20.37
N ALA A 673 1.81 15.37 -20.89
CA ALA A 673 1.13 14.68 -21.99
C ALA A 673 -0.26 14.18 -21.61
N ALA A 674 -0.42 13.57 -20.42
CA ALA A 674 -1.69 13.07 -19.92
C ALA A 674 -2.75 14.17 -19.75
N SER A 675 -2.33 15.41 -19.47
CA SER A 675 -3.24 16.56 -19.32
C SER A 675 -3.52 17.33 -20.64
N GLY A 676 -2.84 16.97 -21.74
CA GLY A 676 -2.89 17.74 -22.99
C GLY A 676 -2.06 19.03 -22.98
N GLY A 677 -1.15 19.21 -22.00
CA GLY A 677 -0.20 20.31 -21.89
C GLY A 677 1.15 19.99 -22.55
N GLY A 678 2.24 20.52 -22.01
CA GLY A 678 3.58 20.34 -22.53
C GLY A 678 4.70 20.40 -21.50
N TYR A 679 5.79 19.68 -21.74
CA TYR A 679 7.02 19.78 -20.95
C TYR A 679 7.97 20.82 -21.59
N LEU A 680 8.57 21.65 -20.75
CA LEU A 680 9.62 22.61 -21.15
C LEU A 680 10.80 22.52 -20.20
N SER A 681 11.99 22.77 -20.74
CA SER A 681 13.14 23.05 -19.91
C SER A 681 13.02 24.46 -19.32
N ALA A 682 13.69 24.74 -18.20
CA ALA A 682 13.73 26.08 -17.62
C ALA A 682 14.20 27.14 -18.65
N ARG A 683 15.07 26.77 -19.61
CA ARG A 683 15.58 27.66 -20.68
C ARG A 683 14.52 28.01 -21.74
N ASP A 684 13.54 27.13 -21.93
CA ASP A 684 12.47 27.31 -22.93
C ASP A 684 11.19 27.95 -22.37
N ALA A 685 11.17 28.25 -21.09
CA ALA A 685 9.99 28.77 -20.37
C ALA A 685 9.44 30.09 -20.94
N ALA A 686 10.23 30.87 -21.66
CA ALA A 686 9.79 32.09 -22.35
C ALA A 686 8.67 31.84 -23.39
N ARG A 687 8.47 30.58 -23.83
CA ARG A 687 7.39 30.18 -24.76
C ARG A 687 6.04 29.98 -24.08
N LEU A 688 6.01 29.82 -22.75
CA LEU A 688 4.80 29.51 -21.97
C LEU A 688 3.64 30.48 -22.19
N PRO A 689 3.82 31.83 -22.19
CA PRO A 689 2.71 32.74 -22.40
C PRO A 689 2.01 32.55 -23.75
N ALA A 690 2.76 32.21 -24.78
CA ALA A 690 2.22 31.95 -26.11
C ALA A 690 1.48 30.59 -26.18
N LEU A 691 2.03 29.56 -25.56
CA LEU A 691 1.41 28.22 -25.49
C LEU A 691 0.10 28.26 -24.71
N LEU A 692 0.06 28.91 -23.54
CA LEU A 692 -1.15 29.12 -22.78
C LEU A 692 -2.22 29.90 -23.53
N ALA A 693 -1.84 30.91 -24.30
CA ALA A 693 -2.77 31.68 -25.11
C ALA A 693 -3.38 30.85 -26.25
N ALA A 694 -2.62 29.89 -26.79
CA ALA A 694 -3.10 29.00 -27.86
C ALA A 694 -4.08 27.93 -27.37
N THR A 695 -3.92 27.49 -26.12
CA THR A 695 -4.73 26.43 -25.50
C THR A 695 -5.84 26.97 -24.60
N ALA A 696 -5.82 28.27 -24.28
CA ALA A 696 -6.84 28.87 -23.44
C ALA A 696 -8.24 28.66 -24.04
N PRO A 697 -9.23 28.22 -23.25
CA PRO A 697 -10.58 28.03 -23.75
C PRO A 697 -11.12 29.33 -24.30
N ALA A 698 -11.75 29.26 -25.49
CA ALA A 698 -12.33 30.41 -26.17
C ALA A 698 -13.18 31.25 -25.19
N PRO A 699 -13.17 32.59 -25.30
CA PRO A 699 -13.98 33.46 -24.45
C PRO A 699 -15.44 33.00 -24.48
N ALA A 700 -16.09 32.90 -23.33
CA ALA A 700 -17.47 32.50 -23.24
C ALA A 700 -18.30 33.39 -24.18
N SER A 701 -19.22 32.79 -24.93
CA SER A 701 -20.17 33.56 -25.77
C SER A 701 -20.85 34.63 -24.94
N GLN A 702 -21.09 35.81 -25.57
CA GLN A 702 -21.80 36.91 -24.94
C GLN A 702 -23.04 36.43 -24.21
N THR A 703 -23.11 36.61 -22.94
CA THR A 703 -24.31 36.30 -22.14
C THR A 703 -25.29 37.44 -22.29
N LEU A 704 -26.48 37.09 -22.78
CA LEU A 704 -27.59 38.07 -22.88
C LEU A 704 -28.39 38.00 -21.60
N GLU A 705 -28.33 39.08 -20.80
CA GLU A 705 -29.12 39.19 -19.57
C GLU A 705 -30.49 39.80 -19.93
N GLU A 706 -31.56 39.05 -19.72
CA GLU A 706 -32.92 39.46 -20.02
C GLU A 706 -33.42 40.39 -18.93
N LEU A 707 -33.79 41.64 -19.30
CA LEU A 707 -34.21 42.66 -18.36
C LEU A 707 -35.72 42.71 -18.14
N TRP A 708 -36.52 42.09 -19.01
CA TRP A 708 -37.97 42.24 -19.06
C TRP A 708 -38.73 41.45 -18.00
N HIS A 709 -38.25 40.36 -17.48
CA HIS A 709 -38.93 39.50 -16.50
C HIS A 709 -38.49 39.73 -15.04
N THR A 710 -38.05 40.93 -14.74
CA THR A 710 -37.71 41.30 -13.38
C THR A 710 -38.98 41.50 -12.53
N PRO A 711 -38.99 41.18 -11.23
CA PRO A 711 -40.14 41.34 -10.34
C PRO A 711 -40.69 42.77 -10.31
N TRP A 712 -39.84 43.76 -10.52
CA TRP A 712 -40.20 45.21 -10.53
C TRP A 712 -41.01 45.61 -11.77
N ILE A 713 -40.69 45.10 -12.95
CA ILE A 713 -41.44 45.35 -14.18
C ILE A 713 -42.81 44.71 -14.08
N PHE A 714 -42.90 43.49 -13.58
CA PHE A 714 -44.15 42.78 -13.31
C PHE A 714 -45.00 43.59 -12.29
N GLY A 715 -44.39 44.03 -11.18
CA GLY A 715 -45.06 44.86 -10.19
C GLY A 715 -45.59 46.17 -10.77
N LEU A 716 -44.82 46.81 -11.66
CA LEU A 716 -45.25 48.08 -12.35
C LEU A 716 -46.45 47.81 -13.26
N VAL A 717 -46.46 46.74 -14.05
CA VAL A 717 -47.61 46.39 -14.91
C VAL A 717 -48.86 46.13 -14.07
N VAL A 718 -48.75 45.39 -12.96
CA VAL A 718 -49.87 45.15 -12.03
C VAL A 718 -50.38 46.43 -11.40
N LEU A 719 -49.47 47.32 -11.01
CA LEU A 719 -49.83 48.64 -10.46
C LEU A 719 -50.56 49.53 -11.46
N LEU A 720 -50.09 49.53 -12.70
CA LEU A 720 -50.74 50.31 -13.78
C LEU A 720 -52.16 49.80 -14.10
N LEU A 721 -52.31 48.49 -14.21
CA LEU A 721 -53.62 47.84 -14.41
C LEU A 721 -54.56 48.08 -13.22
N GLY A 722 -54.02 47.97 -11.99
CA GLY A 722 -54.76 48.26 -10.77
C GLY A 722 -55.22 49.74 -10.68
N ALA A 723 -54.33 50.66 -11.04
CA ALA A 723 -54.62 52.06 -11.09
C ALA A 723 -55.71 52.34 -12.14
N GLU A 724 -55.63 51.78 -13.34
CA GLU A 724 -56.65 51.87 -14.36
C GLU A 724 -58.01 51.37 -13.83
N TRP A 725 -58.02 50.18 -13.19
CA TRP A 725 -59.25 49.61 -12.65
C TRP A 725 -59.85 50.45 -11.54
N VAL A 726 -59.06 51.00 -10.61
CA VAL A 726 -59.53 51.90 -9.55
C VAL A 726 -60.13 53.21 -10.13
N LEU A 727 -59.42 53.80 -11.09
CA LEU A 727 -59.89 55.03 -11.73
C LEU A 727 -61.18 54.80 -12.53
N ARG A 728 -61.32 53.69 -13.26
CA ARG A 728 -62.56 53.30 -13.96
C ARG A 728 -63.71 53.18 -12.98
N ARG A 729 -63.52 52.45 -11.86
CA ARG A 729 -64.56 52.25 -10.83
C ARG A 729 -64.94 53.51 -10.14
N ARG A 730 -63.96 54.42 -9.84
CA ARG A 730 -64.22 55.74 -9.21
C ARG A 730 -64.96 56.71 -10.09
N TRP A 731 -64.84 56.59 -11.40
CA TRP A 731 -65.51 57.45 -12.37
C TRP A 731 -66.79 56.83 -12.99
N GLY A 732 -67.27 55.73 -12.40
CA GLY A 732 -68.58 55.13 -12.74
C GLY A 732 -68.57 54.18 -13.96
N LEU A 733 -67.41 53.85 -14.50
CA LEU A 733 -67.27 52.85 -15.56
C LEU A 733 -67.26 51.44 -14.92
N ARG A 734 -68.21 50.62 -15.28
CA ARG A 734 -68.26 49.21 -14.89
C ARG A 734 -67.64 48.32 -15.94
#